data_5860a383ee38bb031214f3ca964e44d7
#
_entry.id   5860a383ee38bb031214f3ca964e44d7
#
_cell.length_a   1.000
_cell.length_b   1.000
_cell.length_c   1.000
_cell.angle_alpha   90.00
_cell.angle_beta   90.00
_cell.angle_gamma   90.00
#
_symmetry.space_group_name_H-M   'P 1'
#
loop_
_entity.id
_entity.type
_entity.pdbx_description
1 polymer ?
#
loop_
_entity_poly.entity_id
_entity_poly.type
_entity_poly.pdbx_seq_one_letter_code
_entity_poly.pdbx_strand_id
1 'polypeptide(L)'
;MNKIGKIVGCLLLLVPVGVVGQKPQMVSDHLKTIEVNYVGVDELRTLQYKPDGQDFVCINGNNRYTRALYGSPTEDRIETSDRPVFVAYKAKDSRNISFSLTTDGVMVELDKTDFCEARYTAGRRTYKLTDHRWGKGIIYISVLAFPDRQGGIWKIQTENFTGTVQLTARVCEIQNQNLRRWGDMGAEVPGSLEAASSPKQLQTVTWNGKNNLSYAIIEGQVFYAATVADETLFNTYSSYYEQAEAHRSRLASMVEFHTPDPYINTLGGVLVTAGDGSWDGDTFLHGAIGWHSPLPGWRAAYMGDFLGWNDRAKRHFSAYAESQVTNVPNTIPHPTQDSLNNLCRAVKEWGTPMYSNGYICRAPHRNDVMHHYDMNLNYIDELLWHFQFDADTAYMRKMWPVLERHLKWEKLNFDPNDDGLYDAYCCIWASDALYYNSGAVTHSSAYNYRGNLVAARIAEILGYDPASYRAEAEKILKAMNQSLWMDDKGCWAEYRDFMGLKRLHTSAALWSVYTPIDSYSCSPEQAYRATQYVDNCIPHIPIRIEGEETPRYYVLSTTNWLPYSWSINNVAPAETMHTALAYFHAGRPNEAFRIMKGVLLDGMYLGGSPGNIGQVSAYDAARGETYRDFSDNVGVTAKAAVQGLFGISPDALHGRCVIRPGFPSSWDSAFIRTPYIEYTFKRVGNQEIYDIKQNFARPLQIVIRQNTAKGQYKESVFTNDKHQHIVLDAVAHVEEPEADMYAWMRKDPMINKDMGTDFDEVRTAQCRPVDMTRYFNAEVTDIFKNEYVSPASPYTTLRIPKNGFGEWCHPLFYAETNDSVFRSQVDNGIFKACLDDTKTIIPFRSVAEGRNIAYTSLWNNYPDSLTLPLKGKASHAYLMLAGTTNHMQSRIANGRITISYTDGSKEIMELVNPYNWCPIEQDYYIDKYAFYVTSKRPYRVHLMSGLVSRNLGDQLNIEDVYGREIPGGAGQLLDIKLDSRKELKELTLTTLSNDVVIGLMGITLQL
;
A
#
# COMPACT_ATOMS: atom_id res chain seq x y z
N MET A 1 -36.62 0.63 -48.87
CA MET A 1 -37.28 -0.53 -48.19
C MET A 1 -36.52 -0.90 -46.92
N ASN A 2 -37.23 -0.73 -45.85
CA ASN A 2 -36.78 -0.80 -44.45
C ASN A 2 -36.13 -2.10 -44.05
N LYS A 3 -35.05 -2.02 -43.25
CA LYS A 3 -34.82 -2.95 -42.16
C LYS A 3 -34.35 -2.15 -40.94
N ILE A 4 -35.27 -1.85 -40.09
CA ILE A 4 -35.07 -1.42 -38.73
C ILE A 4 -34.62 -2.63 -37.94
N GLY A 5 -33.36 -2.66 -37.57
CA GLY A 5 -32.80 -3.58 -36.57
C GLY A 5 -33.14 -3.05 -35.18
N LYS A 6 -33.92 -3.80 -34.44
CA LYS A 6 -34.21 -3.55 -33.02
C LYS A 6 -32.91 -3.60 -32.22
N ILE A 7 -32.47 -2.45 -31.77
CA ILE A 7 -31.55 -2.34 -30.65
C ILE A 7 -32.40 -2.60 -29.40
N VAL A 8 -32.29 -3.80 -28.87
CA VAL A 8 -32.72 -4.08 -27.50
C VAL A 8 -31.74 -3.37 -26.58
N GLY A 9 -32.12 -2.21 -26.16
CA GLY A 9 -31.45 -1.52 -25.06
C GLY A 9 -31.61 -2.39 -23.80
N CYS A 10 -30.58 -3.08 -23.39
CA CYS A 10 -30.42 -3.40 -22.01
C CYS A 10 -30.35 -2.08 -21.24
N LEU A 11 -31.47 -1.62 -20.74
CA LEU A 11 -31.51 -0.79 -19.57
C LEU A 11 -30.86 -1.64 -18.44
N LEU A 12 -29.56 -1.52 -18.29
CA LEU A 12 -28.97 -1.67 -16.98
C LEU A 12 -29.66 -0.61 -16.13
N LEU A 13 -30.63 -1.05 -15.34
CA LEU A 13 -31.00 -0.39 -14.13
C LEU A 13 -29.68 -0.32 -13.32
N LEU A 14 -28.95 0.77 -13.51
CA LEU A 14 -28.13 1.33 -12.47
C LEU A 14 -29.12 1.65 -11.34
N VAL A 15 -29.43 0.62 -10.54
CA VAL A 15 -29.78 0.85 -9.17
C VAL A 15 -28.59 1.67 -8.67
N PRO A 16 -28.76 2.94 -8.24
CA PRO A 16 -27.76 3.54 -7.41
C PRO A 16 -27.64 2.56 -6.26
N VAL A 17 -26.60 1.76 -6.26
CA VAL A 17 -26.10 1.16 -5.03
C VAL A 17 -25.71 2.43 -4.29
N GLY A 18 -26.67 2.98 -3.52
CA GLY A 18 -26.32 3.94 -2.51
C GLY A 18 -25.10 3.31 -1.84
N VAL A 19 -24.04 4.03 -1.77
CA VAL A 19 -22.93 3.70 -0.89
C VAL A 19 -23.59 3.72 0.49
N VAL A 20 -24.26 2.62 0.80
CA VAL A 20 -24.64 2.30 2.15
C VAL A 20 -23.29 2.21 2.83
N GLY A 21 -23.03 3.17 3.68
CA GLY A 21 -21.87 3.18 4.51
C GLY A 21 -21.64 1.75 4.96
N GLN A 22 -20.56 1.13 4.49
CA GLN A 22 -20.28 -0.23 4.86
C GLN A 22 -19.89 -0.14 6.33
N LYS A 23 -20.84 -0.52 7.19
CA LYS A 23 -20.49 -0.84 8.57
C LYS A 23 -19.26 -1.75 8.50
N PRO A 24 -18.34 -1.67 9.49
CA PRO A 24 -17.23 -2.59 9.58
C PRO A 24 -17.77 -4.00 9.34
N GLN A 25 -17.66 -4.47 8.11
CA GLN A 25 -18.10 -5.78 7.72
C GLN A 25 -16.94 -6.70 7.82
N MET A 26 -17.24 -7.91 8.15
CA MET A 26 -16.25 -8.98 8.07
C MET A 26 -15.58 -8.98 6.72
N VAL A 27 -14.28 -8.93 6.74
CA VAL A 27 -13.42 -8.66 5.58
C VAL A 27 -13.64 -9.65 4.44
N SER A 28 -13.87 -10.90 4.76
CA SER A 28 -14.29 -11.96 3.83
C SER A 28 -14.68 -13.19 4.64
N ASP A 29 -15.28 -14.19 3.99
CA ASP A 29 -15.49 -15.49 4.64
C ASP A 29 -14.18 -16.17 5.04
N HIS A 30 -13.09 -15.81 4.42
CA HIS A 30 -11.75 -16.24 4.80
C HIS A 30 -11.30 -15.63 6.12
N LEU A 31 -11.85 -14.50 6.48
CA LEU A 31 -11.47 -13.71 7.63
C LEU A 31 -12.68 -13.32 8.48
N LYS A 32 -13.69 -14.18 8.54
CA LYS A 32 -14.99 -13.94 9.21
C LYS A 32 -14.94 -13.43 10.63
N THR A 33 -13.85 -13.65 11.32
CA THR A 33 -13.68 -13.20 12.70
C THR A 33 -12.82 -11.95 12.83
N ILE A 34 -12.33 -11.42 11.72
CA ILE A 34 -11.72 -10.11 11.75
C ILE A 34 -12.86 -9.10 11.60
N GLU A 35 -13.52 -8.83 12.70
CA GLU A 35 -14.21 -7.56 12.84
C GLU A 35 -13.12 -6.49 12.88
N VAL A 36 -12.73 -5.97 11.72
CA VAL A 36 -11.94 -4.78 11.70
C VAL A 36 -12.89 -3.62 11.85
N ASN A 37 -13.01 -3.18 13.03
CA ASN A 37 -13.54 -1.88 13.31
C ASN A 37 -12.38 -0.89 13.17
N TYR A 38 -12.31 -0.14 12.08
CA TYR A 38 -11.30 0.91 11.87
C TYR A 38 -11.42 2.03 12.93
N VAL A 39 -12.61 2.20 13.52
CA VAL A 39 -12.82 2.99 14.72
C VAL A 39 -12.16 2.32 15.93
N GLY A 40 -11.89 1.06 15.84
CA GLY A 40 -11.31 0.21 16.87
C GLY A 40 -9.80 0.05 16.79
N VAL A 41 -9.07 0.97 16.20
CA VAL A 41 -7.61 1.02 16.39
C VAL A 41 -7.28 1.18 17.88
N ASP A 42 -8.19 1.68 18.67
CA ASP A 42 -8.13 1.75 20.13
C ASP A 42 -8.49 0.42 20.82
N GLU A 43 -9.08 -0.54 20.12
CA GLU A 43 -9.51 -1.79 20.70
C GLU A 43 -8.35 -2.78 20.86
N LEU A 44 -8.44 -3.57 21.95
CA LEU A 44 -7.52 -4.68 22.16
C LEU A 44 -7.94 -5.83 21.25
N ARG A 45 -6.98 -6.34 20.48
CA ARG A 45 -7.19 -7.48 19.58
C ARG A 45 -6.56 -8.73 20.15
N THR A 46 -7.26 -9.86 20.06
CA THR A 46 -6.78 -11.15 20.49
C THR A 46 -5.91 -11.78 19.40
N LEU A 47 -4.74 -12.33 19.79
CA LEU A 47 -3.92 -13.14 18.89
C LEU A 47 -4.68 -14.40 18.47
N GLN A 48 -5.01 -14.50 17.18
CA GLN A 48 -5.72 -15.65 16.62
C GLN A 48 -4.81 -16.88 16.55
N TYR A 49 -3.51 -16.65 16.33
CA TYR A 49 -2.49 -17.69 16.25
C TYR A 49 -1.36 -17.38 17.21
N LYS A 50 -0.64 -18.44 17.60
CA LYS A 50 0.58 -18.34 18.41
C LYS A 50 1.71 -19.10 17.70
N PRO A 51 2.95 -18.61 17.75
CA PRO A 51 4.09 -19.32 17.21
C PRO A 51 4.45 -20.52 18.11
N ASP A 52 4.76 -21.66 17.49
CA ASP A 52 5.31 -22.84 18.15
C ASP A 52 6.40 -23.45 17.23
N GLY A 53 7.66 -23.13 17.50
CA GLY A 53 8.76 -23.38 16.58
C GLY A 53 8.59 -22.59 15.28
N GLN A 54 8.36 -23.29 14.18
CA GLN A 54 8.09 -22.71 12.86
C GLN A 54 6.59 -22.74 12.50
N ASP A 55 5.73 -23.20 13.41
CA ASP A 55 4.31 -23.37 13.18
C ASP A 55 3.49 -22.20 13.74
N PHE A 56 2.32 -21.99 13.11
CA PHE A 56 1.24 -21.14 13.62
C PHE A 56 0.17 -22.05 14.22
N VAL A 57 -0.13 -21.89 15.49
CA VAL A 57 -1.05 -22.75 16.23
C VAL A 57 -2.30 -21.96 16.65
N CYS A 58 -3.46 -22.55 16.39
CA CYS A 58 -4.76 -22.05 16.83
C CYS A 58 -5.52 -23.16 17.58
N ILE A 59 -6.07 -22.82 18.74
CA ILE A 59 -6.88 -23.75 19.54
C ILE A 59 -8.35 -23.34 19.46
N ASN A 60 -9.21 -24.27 19.04
CA ASN A 60 -10.66 -24.08 18.93
C ASN A 60 -11.06 -22.84 18.12
N GLY A 61 -10.27 -22.49 17.10
CA GLY A 61 -10.60 -21.43 16.18
C GLY A 61 -11.87 -21.74 15.37
N ASN A 62 -12.53 -20.70 14.88
CA ASN A 62 -13.79 -20.84 14.12
C ASN A 62 -13.73 -20.19 12.73
N ASN A 63 -12.57 -19.65 12.35
CA ASN A 63 -12.41 -18.97 11.08
C ASN A 63 -12.42 -19.96 9.91
N ARG A 64 -13.10 -19.59 8.83
CA ARG A 64 -13.22 -20.38 7.61
C ARG A 64 -12.21 -19.87 6.57
N TYR A 65 -11.65 -20.78 5.80
CA TYR A 65 -10.79 -20.52 4.64
C TYR A 65 -9.65 -19.53 4.91
N THR A 66 -9.00 -19.74 6.04
CA THR A 66 -7.98 -18.83 6.57
C THR A 66 -6.63 -18.96 5.86
N ARG A 67 -6.36 -20.11 5.23
CA ARG A 67 -5.07 -20.32 4.57
C ARG A 67 -5.21 -21.21 3.34
N ALA A 68 -4.68 -20.73 2.22
CA ALA A 68 -4.52 -21.52 1.01
C ALA A 68 -3.22 -22.31 1.02
N LEU A 69 -3.25 -23.53 0.48
CA LEU A 69 -2.09 -24.37 0.18
C LEU A 69 -1.91 -24.38 -1.34
N TYR A 70 -0.70 -24.06 -1.77
CA TYR A 70 -0.31 -24.01 -3.17
C TYR A 70 0.50 -25.27 -3.53
N GLY A 71 0.42 -25.69 -4.78
CA GLY A 71 1.15 -26.89 -5.23
C GLY A 71 1.72 -26.71 -6.63
N SER A 72 0.93 -27.00 -7.64
CA SER A 72 1.34 -26.80 -9.04
C SER A 72 1.29 -25.31 -9.42
N PRO A 73 2.05 -24.87 -10.45
CA PRO A 73 2.07 -23.48 -10.89
C PRO A 73 0.78 -23.11 -11.64
N THR A 74 -0.33 -23.07 -10.91
CA THR A 74 -1.66 -22.68 -11.39
C THR A 74 -2.38 -21.84 -10.33
N GLU A 75 -3.53 -21.28 -10.67
CA GLU A 75 -4.40 -20.61 -9.69
C GLU A 75 -5.14 -21.61 -8.75
N ASP A 76 -5.07 -22.91 -9.04
CA ASP A 76 -5.71 -23.94 -8.22
C ASP A 76 -5.01 -24.07 -6.88
N ARG A 77 -5.82 -24.24 -5.84
CA ARG A 77 -5.34 -24.29 -4.45
C ARG A 77 -6.26 -25.10 -3.55
N ILE A 78 -5.79 -25.49 -2.40
CA ILE A 78 -6.61 -26.06 -1.31
C ILE A 78 -6.79 -24.99 -0.24
N GLU A 79 -8.00 -24.49 -0.11
CA GLU A 79 -8.37 -23.62 1.00
C GLU A 79 -8.56 -24.43 2.27
N THR A 80 -8.04 -23.94 3.38
CA THR A 80 -8.15 -24.57 4.68
C THR A 80 -8.71 -23.63 5.72
N SER A 81 -9.33 -24.16 6.76
CA SER A 81 -9.98 -23.41 7.83
C SER A 81 -9.33 -23.72 9.19
N ASP A 82 -9.71 -22.99 10.23
CA ASP A 82 -9.25 -23.30 11.61
C ASP A 82 -9.82 -24.62 12.14
N ARG A 83 -10.90 -25.09 11.52
CA ARG A 83 -11.45 -26.43 11.70
C ARG A 83 -11.44 -27.18 10.37
N PRO A 84 -11.49 -28.51 10.35
CA PRO A 84 -11.28 -29.31 9.13
C PRO A 84 -12.44 -29.19 8.13
N VAL A 85 -12.58 -28.02 7.53
CA VAL A 85 -13.39 -27.74 6.34
C VAL A 85 -12.51 -27.14 5.29
N PHE A 86 -12.67 -27.57 4.03
CA PHE A 86 -11.74 -27.30 2.96
C PHE A 86 -12.50 -26.90 1.70
N VAL A 87 -11.80 -26.22 0.79
CA VAL A 87 -12.24 -26.08 -0.59
C VAL A 87 -11.12 -26.50 -1.53
N ALA A 88 -11.41 -27.44 -2.43
CA ALA A 88 -10.59 -27.62 -3.60
C ALA A 88 -11.00 -26.56 -4.60
N TYR A 89 -10.20 -25.50 -4.69
CA TYR A 89 -10.46 -24.38 -5.57
C TYR A 89 -9.98 -24.70 -7.00
N LYS A 90 -10.86 -24.47 -7.93
CA LYS A 90 -10.61 -24.47 -9.38
C LYS A 90 -11.43 -23.37 -10.02
N ALA A 91 -10.91 -22.74 -11.05
CA ALA A 91 -11.55 -21.59 -11.69
C ALA A 91 -13.03 -21.78 -12.09
N LYS A 92 -13.46 -23.01 -12.36
CA LYS A 92 -14.82 -23.33 -12.84
C LYS A 92 -15.52 -24.50 -12.13
N ASP A 93 -14.87 -25.14 -11.19
CA ASP A 93 -15.41 -26.32 -10.52
C ASP A 93 -14.86 -26.48 -9.10
N SER A 94 -15.04 -25.45 -8.30
CA SER A 94 -14.64 -25.47 -6.90
C SER A 94 -15.60 -26.32 -6.05
N ARG A 95 -15.04 -27.08 -5.11
CA ARG A 95 -15.80 -28.01 -4.26
C ARG A 95 -15.48 -27.78 -2.79
N ASN A 96 -16.52 -27.63 -1.98
CA ASN A 96 -16.43 -27.63 -0.53
C ASN A 96 -16.33 -29.07 0.00
N ILE A 97 -15.44 -29.30 0.95
CA ILE A 97 -15.10 -30.63 1.47
C ILE A 97 -15.10 -30.59 2.99
N SER A 98 -15.85 -31.49 3.59
CA SER A 98 -15.83 -31.74 5.04
C SER A 98 -15.86 -33.23 5.35
N PHE A 99 -15.50 -33.59 6.57
CA PHE A 99 -15.42 -34.99 6.99
C PHE A 99 -16.25 -35.22 8.25
N SER A 100 -16.79 -36.44 8.37
CA SER A 100 -17.41 -36.94 9.59
C SER A 100 -16.86 -38.34 9.92
N LEU A 101 -16.85 -38.67 11.19
CA LEU A 101 -16.45 -39.99 11.70
C LEU A 101 -17.61 -40.61 12.43
N THR A 102 -17.90 -41.85 12.12
CA THR A 102 -18.87 -42.70 12.82
C THR A 102 -18.15 -43.81 13.55
N THR A 103 -18.39 -43.92 14.86
CA THR A 103 -17.95 -45.02 15.70
C THR A 103 -19.04 -45.42 16.65
N ASP A 104 -19.28 -46.72 16.87
CA ASP A 104 -20.34 -47.27 17.73
C ASP A 104 -21.72 -46.70 17.44
N GLY A 105 -22.00 -46.40 16.15
CA GLY A 105 -23.24 -45.82 15.68
C GLY A 105 -23.42 -44.32 15.89
N VAL A 106 -22.45 -43.63 16.48
CA VAL A 106 -22.44 -42.17 16.70
C VAL A 106 -21.60 -41.47 15.61
N MET A 107 -22.26 -40.60 14.87
CA MET A 107 -21.59 -39.76 13.84
C MET A 107 -21.23 -38.41 14.43
N VAL A 108 -20.01 -37.98 14.20
CA VAL A 108 -19.48 -36.66 14.56
C VAL A 108 -18.89 -35.97 13.33
N GLU A 109 -19.37 -34.76 13.01
CA GLU A 109 -18.73 -33.90 12.01
C GLU A 109 -17.40 -33.38 12.57
N LEU A 110 -16.29 -33.55 11.83
CA LEU A 110 -14.95 -33.27 12.36
C LEU A 110 -14.70 -31.79 12.62
N ASP A 111 -15.42 -30.90 11.96
CA ASP A 111 -15.36 -29.47 12.21
C ASP A 111 -16.16 -29.01 13.46
N LYS A 112 -16.94 -29.93 14.06
CA LYS A 112 -17.77 -29.68 15.25
C LYS A 112 -17.32 -30.46 16.49
N THR A 113 -16.08 -30.87 16.52
CA THR A 113 -15.48 -31.55 17.66
C THR A 113 -15.28 -30.60 18.84
N ASP A 114 -15.31 -31.15 20.08
CA ASP A 114 -15.11 -30.37 21.30
C ASP A 114 -13.75 -29.67 21.35
N PHE A 115 -12.71 -30.32 20.85
CA PHE A 115 -11.37 -29.77 20.78
C PHE A 115 -10.76 -29.92 19.38
N CYS A 116 -10.19 -28.81 18.92
CA CYS A 116 -9.43 -28.75 17.68
C CYS A 116 -8.18 -27.89 17.90
N GLU A 117 -7.01 -28.51 17.79
CA GLU A 117 -5.75 -27.79 17.57
C GLU A 117 -5.45 -27.79 16.08
N ALA A 118 -5.43 -26.61 15.49
CA ALA A 118 -5.07 -26.41 14.08
C ALA A 118 -3.68 -25.80 13.98
N ARG A 119 -2.81 -26.39 13.14
CA ARG A 119 -1.46 -25.91 12.87
C ARG A 119 -1.27 -25.60 11.41
N TYR A 120 -0.64 -24.49 11.11
CA TYR A 120 -0.09 -24.22 9.80
C TYR A 120 1.43 -24.25 9.88
N THR A 121 2.01 -25.25 9.24
CA THR A 121 3.44 -25.34 8.91
C THR A 121 3.60 -24.95 7.46
N ALA A 122 4.56 -24.13 7.10
CA ALA A 122 4.72 -23.62 5.73
C ALA A 122 4.32 -24.62 4.65
N GLY A 123 3.20 -24.38 3.97
CA GLY A 123 2.61 -25.21 2.91
C GLY A 123 1.81 -26.46 3.38
N ARG A 124 1.60 -26.67 4.69
CA ARG A 124 0.83 -27.79 5.23
C ARG A 124 -0.11 -27.32 6.34
N ARG A 125 -1.34 -27.86 6.35
CA ARG A 125 -2.29 -27.67 7.45
C ARG A 125 -2.47 -29.00 8.19
N THR A 126 -2.41 -28.99 9.53
CA THR A 126 -2.65 -30.16 10.35
C THR A 126 -3.65 -29.86 11.45
N TYR A 127 -4.40 -30.89 11.86
CA TYR A 127 -5.38 -30.80 12.93
C TYR A 127 -5.23 -31.97 13.89
N LYS A 128 -5.40 -31.68 15.18
CA LYS A 128 -5.59 -32.68 16.23
C LYS A 128 -6.96 -32.47 16.85
N LEU A 129 -7.79 -33.50 16.82
CA LEU A 129 -9.19 -33.46 17.24
C LEU A 129 -9.45 -34.46 18.35
N THR A 130 -10.23 -34.04 19.36
CA THR A 130 -10.81 -34.90 20.36
C THR A 130 -12.26 -34.52 20.62
N ASP A 131 -13.07 -35.52 21.02
CA ASP A 131 -14.47 -35.35 21.31
C ASP A 131 -14.92 -36.27 22.42
N HIS A 132 -15.79 -35.78 23.33
CA HIS A 132 -16.27 -36.57 24.44
C HIS A 132 -17.00 -37.87 24.00
N ARG A 133 -17.59 -37.87 22.80
CA ARG A 133 -18.26 -39.04 22.22
C ARG A 133 -17.32 -40.15 21.82
N TRP A 134 -16.03 -39.88 21.70
CA TRP A 134 -14.98 -40.84 21.33
C TRP A 134 -14.19 -41.37 22.51
N GLY A 135 -14.52 -40.97 23.72
CA GLY A 135 -13.77 -41.35 24.93
C GLY A 135 -12.31 -40.87 24.84
N LYS A 136 -11.39 -41.81 24.60
CA LYS A 136 -9.95 -41.50 24.44
C LYS A 136 -9.51 -41.38 22.97
N GLY A 137 -10.45 -41.46 22.03
CA GLY A 137 -10.16 -41.38 20.60
C GLY A 137 -9.57 -40.05 20.21
N ILE A 138 -8.57 -40.07 19.35
CA ILE A 138 -7.88 -38.91 18.81
C ILE A 138 -7.84 -39.02 17.29
N ILE A 139 -8.10 -37.95 16.58
CA ILE A 139 -7.94 -37.87 15.13
C ILE A 139 -6.87 -36.85 14.79
N TYR A 140 -5.98 -37.22 13.89
CA TYR A 140 -5.02 -36.30 13.26
C TYR A 140 -5.35 -36.19 11.78
N ILE A 141 -5.41 -34.98 11.26
CA ILE A 141 -5.60 -34.71 9.84
C ILE A 141 -4.40 -33.91 9.35
N SER A 142 -3.83 -34.26 8.20
CA SER A 142 -2.81 -33.49 7.51
C SER A 142 -3.19 -33.29 6.07
N VAL A 143 -3.04 -32.06 5.58
CA VAL A 143 -3.49 -31.63 4.24
C VAL A 143 -2.33 -31.01 3.48
N LEU A 144 -2.16 -31.42 2.22
CA LEU A 144 -1.16 -30.92 1.30
C LEU A 144 -1.79 -30.65 -0.07
N ALA A 145 -1.29 -29.66 -0.78
CA ALA A 145 -1.54 -29.50 -2.21
C ALA A 145 -0.58 -30.39 -3.02
N PHE A 146 -0.99 -30.85 -4.20
CA PHE A 146 -0.11 -31.63 -5.08
C PHE A 146 0.92 -30.73 -5.77
N PRO A 147 2.19 -31.13 -5.85
CA PRO A 147 3.26 -30.32 -6.45
C PRO A 147 3.27 -30.34 -8.00
N ASP A 148 2.65 -31.34 -8.62
CA ASP A 148 2.75 -31.64 -10.05
C ASP A 148 1.40 -31.69 -10.76
N ARG A 149 0.32 -31.48 -10.04
CA ARG A 149 -1.05 -31.51 -10.57
C ARG A 149 -1.99 -30.70 -9.71
N GLN A 150 -3.17 -30.41 -10.22
CA GLN A 150 -4.21 -29.65 -9.53
C GLN A 150 -4.83 -30.47 -8.38
N GLY A 151 -5.13 -29.76 -7.25
CA GLY A 151 -5.79 -30.34 -6.10
C GLY A 151 -4.88 -30.71 -4.95
N GLY A 152 -5.31 -31.62 -4.09
CA GLY A 152 -4.57 -31.95 -2.86
C GLY A 152 -4.94 -33.32 -2.29
N ILE A 153 -4.24 -33.65 -1.21
CA ILE A 153 -4.33 -34.92 -0.50
C ILE A 153 -4.45 -34.72 1.01
N TRP A 154 -5.32 -35.48 1.63
CA TRP A 154 -5.54 -35.56 3.08
C TRP A 154 -5.04 -36.90 3.58
N LYS A 155 -4.27 -36.88 4.68
CA LYS A 155 -3.93 -38.06 5.48
C LYS A 155 -4.65 -37.90 6.82
N ILE A 156 -5.49 -38.88 7.19
CA ILE A 156 -6.27 -38.91 8.39
C ILE A 156 -5.86 -40.14 9.21
N GLN A 157 -5.43 -39.94 10.45
CA GLN A 157 -4.99 -41.00 11.36
C GLN A 157 -5.90 -40.99 12.58
N THR A 158 -6.24 -42.19 13.04
CA THR A 158 -7.05 -42.38 14.24
C THR A 158 -6.25 -43.15 15.29
N GLU A 159 -6.35 -42.71 16.55
CA GLU A 159 -5.68 -43.34 17.66
C GLU A 159 -6.68 -43.56 18.81
N ASN A 160 -6.48 -44.64 19.58
CA ASN A 160 -7.22 -44.97 20.80
C ASN A 160 -8.72 -45.19 20.61
N PHE A 161 -9.17 -45.58 19.44
CA PHE A 161 -10.56 -45.99 19.20
C PHE A 161 -10.69 -47.49 19.48
N THR A 162 -11.73 -47.87 20.21
CA THR A 162 -11.97 -49.29 20.61
C THR A 162 -12.91 -50.01 19.66
N GLY A 163 -13.69 -49.26 18.87
CA GLY A 163 -14.66 -49.78 17.91
C GLY A 163 -14.23 -49.60 16.45
N THR A 164 -15.11 -50.06 15.55
CA THR A 164 -14.93 -49.81 14.10
C THR A 164 -15.14 -48.34 13.83
N VAL A 165 -14.19 -47.75 13.11
CA VAL A 165 -14.21 -46.33 12.69
C VAL A 165 -14.61 -46.26 11.21
N GLN A 166 -15.65 -45.53 10.91
CA GLN A 166 -16.07 -45.23 9.57
C GLN A 166 -15.91 -43.74 9.32
N LEU A 167 -15.09 -43.39 8.35
CA LEU A 167 -14.92 -42.00 7.91
C LEU A 167 -15.80 -41.71 6.68
N THR A 168 -16.44 -40.55 6.64
CA THR A 168 -17.25 -40.12 5.52
C THR A 168 -16.79 -38.73 5.08
N ALA A 169 -16.57 -38.54 3.79
CA ALA A 169 -16.35 -37.25 3.18
C ALA A 169 -17.64 -36.70 2.60
N ARG A 170 -17.95 -35.47 2.90
CA ARG A 170 -19.01 -34.69 2.29
C ARG A 170 -18.40 -33.71 1.30
N VAL A 171 -18.88 -33.78 0.06
CA VAL A 171 -18.44 -32.91 -1.02
C VAL A 171 -19.64 -32.25 -1.65
N CYS A 172 -19.59 -30.95 -1.77
CA CYS A 172 -20.68 -30.18 -2.37
C CYS A 172 -20.13 -29.02 -3.19
N GLU A 173 -21.00 -28.47 -4.02
CA GLU A 173 -20.70 -27.23 -4.70
C GLU A 173 -20.52 -26.10 -3.66
N ILE A 174 -19.67 -25.14 -3.99
CA ILE A 174 -19.57 -23.90 -3.22
C ILE A 174 -20.73 -22.97 -3.57
N GLN A 175 -21.00 -22.02 -2.68
CA GLN A 175 -22.13 -21.08 -2.78
C GLN A 175 -22.06 -20.24 -4.07
N ASN A 176 -20.86 -19.87 -4.52
CA ASN A 176 -20.68 -19.06 -5.71
C ASN A 176 -19.48 -19.56 -6.53
N GLN A 177 -19.75 -20.22 -7.65
CA GLN A 177 -18.72 -20.73 -8.57
C GLN A 177 -18.05 -19.61 -9.39
N ASN A 178 -18.71 -18.47 -9.56
CA ASN A 178 -18.16 -17.31 -10.24
C ASN A 178 -17.49 -16.41 -9.20
N LEU A 179 -16.37 -16.85 -8.66
CA LEU A 179 -15.60 -16.06 -7.72
C LEU A 179 -15.09 -14.81 -8.42
N ARG A 180 -15.65 -13.68 -8.03
CA ARG A 180 -15.24 -12.38 -8.53
C ARG A 180 -14.42 -11.71 -7.45
N ARG A 181 -13.46 -10.93 -7.90
CA ARG A 181 -12.76 -10.00 -7.04
C ARG A 181 -13.76 -9.07 -6.36
N TRP A 182 -13.73 -9.04 -5.05
CA TRP A 182 -14.52 -8.13 -4.24
C TRP A 182 -13.67 -6.96 -3.79
N GLY A 183 -14.12 -5.76 -4.11
CA GLY A 183 -13.30 -4.59 -4.00
C GLY A 183 -12.16 -4.58 -5.01
N ASP A 184 -11.24 -3.67 -4.86
CA ASP A 184 -10.12 -3.56 -5.77
C ASP A 184 -9.01 -4.58 -5.46
N MET A 185 -8.94 -5.05 -4.25
CA MET A 185 -7.84 -5.85 -3.72
C MET A 185 -8.09 -7.36 -3.66
N GLY A 186 -9.26 -7.81 -4.06
CA GLY A 186 -9.38 -9.11 -4.62
C GLY A 186 -9.57 -10.31 -3.72
N ALA A 187 -10.33 -10.20 -2.64
CA ALA A 187 -10.91 -11.38 -2.01
C ALA A 187 -12.21 -11.79 -2.71
N GLU A 188 -12.66 -12.99 -2.45
CA GLU A 188 -13.96 -13.46 -2.87
C GLU A 188 -15.07 -12.79 -2.05
N VAL A 189 -16.24 -12.62 -2.66
CA VAL A 189 -17.43 -12.14 -1.94
C VAL A 189 -17.66 -13.05 -0.71
N PRO A 190 -17.95 -12.49 0.46
CA PRO A 190 -18.22 -13.26 1.68
C PRO A 190 -19.25 -14.38 1.46
N GLY A 191 -18.97 -15.57 1.98
CA GLY A 191 -19.83 -16.74 1.83
C GLY A 191 -19.61 -17.54 0.55
N SER A 192 -18.84 -17.04 -0.43
CA SER A 192 -18.69 -17.68 -1.74
C SER A 192 -18.15 -19.11 -1.65
N LEU A 193 -17.24 -19.39 -0.74
CA LEU A 193 -16.60 -20.70 -0.59
C LEU A 193 -17.35 -21.66 0.34
N GLU A 194 -18.38 -21.20 1.04
CA GLU A 194 -19.21 -22.08 1.83
C GLU A 194 -20.01 -23.06 0.96
N ALA A 195 -20.45 -24.15 1.56
CA ALA A 195 -21.30 -25.09 0.89
C ALA A 195 -22.60 -24.42 0.41
N ALA A 196 -23.02 -24.70 -0.83
CA ALA A 196 -24.25 -24.15 -1.37
C ALA A 196 -25.44 -24.47 -0.46
N SER A 197 -26.33 -23.51 -0.25
CA SER A 197 -27.49 -23.64 0.64
C SER A 197 -28.56 -24.63 0.15
N SER A 198 -28.58 -24.93 -1.15
CA SER A 198 -29.44 -25.94 -1.77
C SER A 198 -28.60 -26.76 -2.75
N PRO A 199 -27.73 -27.63 -2.25
CA PRO A 199 -26.87 -28.42 -3.13
C PRO A 199 -27.74 -29.33 -3.97
N LYS A 200 -27.60 -29.27 -5.30
CA LYS A 200 -28.35 -30.13 -6.23
C LYS A 200 -28.07 -31.62 -6.04
N GLN A 201 -26.95 -31.96 -5.41
CA GLN A 201 -26.63 -33.29 -4.93
C GLN A 201 -25.51 -33.18 -3.87
N LEU A 202 -25.82 -33.57 -2.64
CA LEU A 202 -24.81 -33.94 -1.66
C LEU A 202 -24.22 -35.28 -2.06
N GLN A 203 -23.00 -35.33 -2.56
CA GLN A 203 -22.28 -36.57 -2.72
C GLN A 203 -21.68 -36.95 -1.37
N THR A 204 -22.34 -37.82 -0.66
CA THR A 204 -21.76 -38.48 0.50
C THR A 204 -20.94 -39.64 -0.02
N VAL A 205 -19.61 -39.55 0.05
CA VAL A 205 -18.73 -40.63 -0.29
C VAL A 205 -18.46 -41.44 0.96
N THR A 206 -19.08 -42.57 1.05
CA THR A 206 -18.67 -43.64 1.99
C THR A 206 -17.49 -44.39 1.42
N TRP A 207 -16.49 -44.63 2.22
CA TRP A 207 -15.17 -45.12 1.81
C TRP A 207 -15.11 -46.51 1.16
N ASN A 208 -16.23 -47.19 0.92
CA ASN A 208 -16.32 -48.52 0.26
C ASN A 208 -16.85 -48.44 -1.18
N GLY A 209 -16.96 -47.28 -1.81
CA GLY A 209 -17.54 -47.17 -3.14
C GLY A 209 -17.06 -46.01 -3.97
N LYS A 210 -16.90 -46.22 -5.24
CA LYS A 210 -16.52 -45.34 -6.32
C LYS A 210 -17.46 -44.17 -6.43
N ASN A 211 -17.04 -42.94 -6.15
CA ASN A 211 -17.56 -41.72 -6.81
C ASN A 211 -16.89 -40.42 -6.36
N ASN A 212 -16.41 -39.67 -7.30
CA ASN A 212 -16.15 -38.22 -7.48
C ASN A 212 -15.35 -37.38 -6.46
N LEU A 213 -15.02 -37.82 -5.32
CA LEU A 213 -13.81 -37.52 -4.57
C LEU A 213 -13.25 -38.83 -4.15
N SER A 214 -12.55 -39.23 -4.90
CA SER A 214 -11.81 -40.37 -5.08
C SER A 214 -11.03 -40.83 -3.89
N TYR A 215 -11.35 -41.95 -3.40
CA TYR A 215 -10.46 -42.98 -2.93
C TYR A 215 -9.86 -42.72 -1.54
N ALA A 216 -10.46 -43.38 -0.59
CA ALA A 216 -9.79 -43.67 0.66
C ALA A 216 -9.23 -45.08 0.61
N ILE A 217 -7.99 -45.20 0.96
CA ILE A 217 -7.35 -46.46 1.30
C ILE A 217 -7.31 -46.51 2.80
N ILE A 218 -7.76 -47.64 3.35
CA ILE A 218 -7.64 -47.92 4.77
C ILE A 218 -6.50 -48.89 4.90
N GLU A 219 -5.38 -48.43 5.44
CA GLU A 219 -4.33 -49.29 6.00
C GLU A 219 -4.35 -49.16 7.53
N GLY A 220 -4.99 -50.13 8.19
CA GLY A 220 -5.10 -50.08 9.62
C GLY A 220 -5.88 -48.86 10.16
N GLN A 221 -5.20 -47.92 10.83
CA GLN A 221 -5.77 -46.72 11.41
C GLN A 221 -5.48 -45.45 10.58
N VAL A 222 -5.04 -45.59 9.36
CA VAL A 222 -4.68 -44.46 8.46
C VAL A 222 -5.57 -44.47 7.23
N PHE A 223 -6.12 -43.29 6.92
CA PHE A 223 -7.00 -43.04 5.76
C PHE A 223 -6.36 -41.99 4.86
N TYR A 224 -6.46 -42.19 3.54
CA TYR A 224 -6.07 -41.16 2.58
C TYR A 224 -7.27 -40.73 1.74
N ALA A 225 -7.41 -39.42 1.49
CA ALA A 225 -8.35 -38.83 0.55
C ALA A 225 -7.62 -37.89 -0.39
N ALA A 226 -8.01 -37.87 -1.67
CA ALA A 226 -7.40 -37.03 -2.66
C ALA A 226 -8.45 -36.46 -3.64
N THR A 227 -8.13 -35.36 -4.31
CA THR A 227 -9.00 -34.75 -5.32
C THR A 227 -8.91 -35.42 -6.70
N VAL A 228 -8.04 -36.41 -6.88
CA VAL A 228 -7.76 -37.07 -8.15
C VAL A 228 -8.49 -38.37 -8.25
N ALA A 229 -9.21 -38.59 -9.33
CA ALA A 229 -9.92 -39.84 -9.65
C ALA A 229 -9.09 -40.68 -10.62
N ASP A 230 -8.06 -41.38 -10.16
CA ASP A 230 -7.31 -42.31 -10.97
C ASP A 230 -7.31 -43.68 -10.31
N GLU A 231 -7.90 -44.67 -10.98
CA GLU A 231 -7.96 -46.05 -10.44
C GLU A 231 -6.56 -46.66 -10.23
N THR A 232 -5.55 -46.21 -10.97
CA THR A 232 -4.17 -46.64 -10.82
C THR A 232 -3.50 -46.11 -9.52
N LEU A 233 -4.03 -44.97 -8.97
CA LEU A 233 -3.51 -44.34 -7.77
C LEU A 233 -3.97 -45.01 -6.49
N PHE A 234 -4.96 -45.87 -6.54
CA PHE A 234 -5.55 -46.49 -5.34
C PHE A 234 -4.52 -47.22 -4.46
N ASN A 235 -3.48 -47.83 -5.06
CA ASN A 235 -2.41 -48.47 -4.35
C ASN A 235 -1.20 -47.59 -4.01
N THR A 236 -1.27 -46.29 -4.27
CA THR A 236 -0.13 -45.36 -4.22
C THR A 236 -0.38 -44.09 -3.45
N TYR A 237 -1.50 -43.92 -2.75
CA TYR A 237 -1.82 -42.68 -2.01
C TYR A 237 -0.82 -42.33 -0.91
N SER A 238 -0.31 -43.26 -0.17
CA SER A 238 0.76 -43.02 0.80
C SER A 238 2.00 -42.44 0.11
N SER A 239 2.38 -43.01 -1.03
CA SER A 239 3.50 -42.51 -1.83
C SER A 239 3.25 -41.12 -2.37
N TYR A 240 2.03 -40.80 -2.81
CA TYR A 240 1.68 -39.44 -3.23
C TYR A 240 1.73 -38.43 -2.10
N TYR A 241 1.24 -38.80 -0.91
CA TYR A 241 1.36 -37.96 0.27
C TYR A 241 2.82 -37.71 0.62
N GLU A 242 3.65 -38.76 0.63
CA GLU A 242 5.08 -38.67 0.92
C GLU A 242 5.82 -37.79 -0.11
N GLN A 243 5.48 -37.90 -1.41
CA GLN A 243 6.04 -37.04 -2.45
C GLN A 243 5.63 -35.58 -2.28
N ALA A 244 4.37 -35.33 -1.97
CA ALA A 244 3.88 -33.98 -1.70
C ALA A 244 4.54 -33.37 -0.48
N GLU A 245 4.68 -34.16 0.61
CA GLU A 245 5.37 -33.71 1.82
C GLU A 245 6.87 -33.48 1.60
N ALA A 246 7.54 -34.36 0.84
CA ALA A 246 8.94 -34.16 0.51
C ALA A 246 9.17 -32.90 -0.34
N HIS A 247 8.27 -32.62 -1.30
CA HIS A 247 8.32 -31.38 -2.09
C HIS A 247 8.11 -30.14 -1.20
N ARG A 248 7.03 -30.14 -0.43
CA ARG A 248 6.72 -29.07 0.52
C ARG A 248 7.87 -28.82 1.51
N SER A 249 8.41 -29.90 2.10
CA SER A 249 9.49 -29.81 3.08
C SER A 249 10.76 -29.23 2.46
N ARG A 250 11.08 -29.63 1.22
CA ARG A 250 12.20 -29.07 0.47
C ARG A 250 12.05 -27.57 0.26
N LEU A 251 10.86 -27.11 -0.17
CA LEU A 251 10.57 -25.68 -0.34
C LEU A 251 10.67 -24.95 1.02
N ALA A 252 9.95 -25.43 2.02
CA ALA A 252 9.90 -24.77 3.32
C ALA A 252 11.27 -24.69 4.02
N SER A 253 12.20 -25.60 3.68
CA SER A 253 13.57 -25.59 4.23
C SER A 253 14.58 -24.76 3.44
N MET A 254 14.18 -24.13 2.34
CA MET A 254 15.10 -23.27 1.57
C MET A 254 15.57 -22.06 2.37
N VAL A 255 14.68 -21.49 3.16
CA VAL A 255 15.00 -20.35 4.03
C VAL A 255 14.59 -20.68 5.46
N GLU A 256 15.53 -20.53 6.39
CA GLU A 256 15.32 -20.86 7.80
C GLU A 256 15.90 -19.78 8.69
N PHE A 257 15.13 -19.34 9.68
CA PHE A 257 15.53 -18.38 10.70
C PHE A 257 15.46 -19.00 12.09
N HIS A 258 16.49 -18.76 12.90
CA HIS A 258 16.45 -19.00 14.34
C HIS A 258 16.92 -17.75 15.06
N THR A 259 16.05 -17.16 15.83
CA THR A 259 16.28 -15.93 16.56
C THR A 259 15.66 -16.01 17.95
N PRO A 260 15.98 -15.11 18.86
CA PRO A 260 15.29 -15.02 20.15
C PRO A 260 13.80 -14.68 20.03
N ASP A 261 13.34 -14.18 18.88
CA ASP A 261 11.93 -13.83 18.68
C ASP A 261 11.17 -14.98 17.97
N PRO A 262 10.20 -15.62 18.65
CA PRO A 262 9.49 -16.76 18.09
C PRO A 262 8.62 -16.41 16.86
N TYR A 263 8.19 -15.15 16.74
CA TYR A 263 7.39 -14.71 15.59
C TYR A 263 8.22 -14.62 14.30
N ILE A 264 9.50 -14.27 14.41
CA ILE A 264 10.42 -14.27 13.27
C ILE A 264 10.75 -15.69 12.82
N ASN A 265 10.83 -16.64 13.75
CA ASN A 265 11.21 -18.02 13.44
C ASN A 265 10.18 -18.74 12.55
N THR A 266 8.94 -18.27 12.50
CA THR A 266 7.91 -18.82 11.60
C THR A 266 8.02 -18.30 10.18
N LEU A 267 8.79 -17.24 9.92
CA LEU A 267 8.71 -16.48 8.67
C LEU A 267 9.41 -17.17 7.49
N GLY A 268 10.57 -17.82 7.71
CA GLY A 268 11.42 -18.30 6.61
C GLY A 268 10.71 -19.16 5.57
N GLY A 269 10.23 -20.33 5.98
CA GLY A 269 9.53 -21.25 5.09
C GLY A 269 8.20 -20.70 4.55
N VAL A 270 7.56 -19.82 5.31
CA VAL A 270 6.29 -19.17 4.89
C VAL A 270 6.51 -18.24 3.72
N LEU A 271 7.59 -17.47 3.72
CA LEU A 271 7.96 -16.61 2.58
C LEU A 271 8.18 -17.45 1.31
N VAL A 272 8.87 -18.58 1.44
CA VAL A 272 9.12 -19.48 0.31
C VAL A 272 7.82 -20.05 -0.23
N THR A 273 6.93 -20.57 0.63
CA THR A 273 5.67 -21.16 0.16
C THR A 273 4.70 -20.12 -0.41
N ALA A 274 4.69 -18.90 0.14
CA ALA A 274 3.90 -17.79 -0.41
C ALA A 274 4.42 -17.37 -1.80
N GLY A 275 5.74 -17.26 -1.95
CA GLY A 275 6.39 -16.95 -3.22
C GLY A 275 6.18 -18.04 -4.27
N ASP A 276 6.20 -19.31 -3.87
CA ASP A 276 5.88 -20.43 -4.77
C ASP A 276 4.43 -20.36 -5.28
N GLY A 277 3.49 -19.95 -4.41
CA GLY A 277 2.09 -19.77 -4.78
C GLY A 277 1.81 -18.65 -5.81
N SER A 278 2.72 -17.68 -5.93
CA SER A 278 2.64 -16.62 -6.93
C SER A 278 3.45 -16.89 -8.21
N TRP A 279 4.07 -18.05 -8.33
CA TRP A 279 4.83 -18.46 -9.51
C TRP A 279 3.95 -19.27 -10.48
N ASP A 280 3.79 -18.79 -11.72
CA ASP A 280 2.97 -19.45 -12.76
C ASP A 280 3.75 -20.43 -13.66
N GLY A 281 5.02 -20.64 -13.37
CA GLY A 281 5.92 -21.46 -14.19
C GLY A 281 6.83 -20.65 -15.10
N ASP A 282 6.52 -19.36 -15.30
CA ASP A 282 7.26 -18.44 -16.17
C ASP A 282 7.60 -17.10 -15.49
N THR A 283 6.63 -16.53 -14.78
CA THR A 283 6.81 -15.24 -14.09
C THR A 283 6.30 -15.28 -12.65
N PHE A 284 6.81 -14.38 -11.81
CA PHE A 284 6.17 -14.04 -10.57
C PHE A 284 4.96 -13.16 -10.88
N LEU A 285 3.79 -13.57 -10.43
CA LEU A 285 2.54 -12.85 -10.61
C LEU A 285 2.39 -11.75 -9.56
N HIS A 286 1.39 -10.91 -9.72
CA HIS A 286 1.10 -9.84 -8.78
C HIS A 286 0.64 -10.35 -7.40
N GLY A 287 0.07 -11.55 -7.34
CA GLY A 287 -0.30 -12.25 -6.12
C GLY A 287 -0.66 -13.71 -6.36
N ALA A 288 -0.73 -14.49 -5.29
CA ALA A 288 -1.15 -15.89 -5.35
C ALA A 288 -2.68 -16.02 -5.47
N ILE A 289 -3.43 -15.07 -4.91
CA ILE A 289 -4.89 -15.07 -4.89
C ILE A 289 -5.40 -13.66 -5.21
N GLY A 290 -6.49 -13.56 -5.96
CA GLY A 290 -7.13 -12.30 -6.33
C GLY A 290 -6.42 -11.54 -7.45
N TRP A 291 -5.13 -11.30 -7.29
CA TRP A 291 -4.26 -10.72 -8.30
C TRP A 291 -3.36 -11.77 -8.98
N HIS A 292 -3.88 -12.93 -9.27
CA HIS A 292 -3.17 -13.99 -9.99
C HIS A 292 -3.03 -13.61 -11.48
N SER A 293 -2.26 -12.56 -11.74
CA SER A 293 -2.09 -11.96 -13.07
C SER A 293 -0.67 -11.43 -13.25
N PRO A 294 -0.16 -11.40 -14.49
CA PRO A 294 1.18 -10.91 -14.78
C PRO A 294 1.38 -9.42 -14.45
N LEU A 295 2.56 -9.09 -13.93
CA LEU A 295 3.01 -7.73 -13.69
C LEU A 295 4.54 -7.67 -13.75
N PRO A 296 5.17 -6.78 -14.55
CA PRO A 296 6.62 -6.80 -14.76
C PRO A 296 7.45 -6.41 -13.53
N GLY A 297 6.98 -5.43 -12.80
CA GLY A 297 7.61 -4.95 -11.57
C GLY A 297 6.60 -4.89 -10.44
N TRP A 298 6.91 -4.24 -9.35
CA TRP A 298 6.15 -4.13 -8.11
C TRP A 298 6.69 -5.01 -7.00
N ARG A 299 8.04 -5.08 -6.93
CA ARG A 299 8.83 -5.76 -5.87
C ARG A 299 8.66 -7.28 -5.80
N ALA A 300 7.83 -7.88 -6.66
CA ALA A 300 7.60 -9.32 -6.64
C ALA A 300 8.87 -10.13 -6.93
N ALA A 301 9.67 -9.72 -7.90
CA ALA A 301 10.83 -10.47 -8.35
C ALA A 301 12.02 -10.41 -7.37
N TYR A 302 12.01 -9.54 -6.35
CA TYR A 302 12.99 -9.64 -5.26
C TYR A 302 12.97 -11.01 -4.60
N MET A 303 11.78 -11.66 -4.48
CA MET A 303 11.70 -13.00 -3.88
C MET A 303 12.53 -14.03 -4.64
N GLY A 304 12.76 -13.84 -5.94
CA GLY A 304 13.55 -14.75 -6.74
C GLY A 304 14.96 -14.95 -6.16
N ASP A 305 15.69 -13.89 -6.00
CA ASP A 305 17.07 -13.95 -5.50
C ASP A 305 17.13 -14.07 -3.97
N PHE A 306 16.36 -13.28 -3.23
CA PHE A 306 16.39 -13.29 -1.77
C PHE A 306 15.92 -14.62 -1.16
N LEU A 307 15.06 -15.38 -1.85
CA LEU A 307 14.65 -16.73 -1.44
C LEU A 307 15.43 -17.86 -2.13
N GLY A 308 16.34 -17.55 -3.06
CA GLY A 308 17.24 -18.52 -3.66
C GLY A 308 16.74 -19.13 -4.98
N TRP A 309 15.81 -18.50 -5.67
CA TRP A 309 15.30 -18.93 -6.97
C TRP A 309 15.91 -18.15 -8.15
N ASN A 310 17.25 -18.20 -8.27
CA ASN A 310 17.97 -17.52 -9.32
C ASN A 310 17.45 -17.85 -10.73
N ASP A 311 17.13 -19.13 -11.00
CA ASP A 311 16.61 -19.56 -12.30
C ASP A 311 15.21 -18.98 -12.59
N ARG A 312 14.34 -18.89 -11.57
CA ARG A 312 13.03 -18.25 -11.70
C ARG A 312 13.18 -16.75 -11.96
N ALA A 313 14.10 -16.09 -11.27
CA ALA A 313 14.41 -14.67 -11.49
C ALA A 313 14.86 -14.43 -12.95
N LYS A 314 15.83 -15.20 -13.46
CA LYS A 314 16.27 -15.11 -14.86
C LYS A 314 15.13 -15.35 -15.86
N ARG A 315 14.24 -16.29 -15.57
CA ARG A 315 13.08 -16.57 -16.43
C ARG A 315 12.13 -15.39 -16.45
N HIS A 316 11.73 -14.89 -15.27
CA HIS A 316 10.88 -13.72 -15.11
C HIS A 316 11.40 -12.49 -15.86
N PHE A 317 12.66 -12.14 -15.64
CA PHE A 317 13.27 -10.98 -16.30
C PHE A 317 13.39 -11.18 -17.82
N SER A 318 13.68 -12.41 -18.28
CA SER A 318 13.74 -12.70 -19.72
C SER A 318 12.37 -12.60 -20.40
N ALA A 319 11.31 -13.08 -19.75
CA ALA A 319 9.94 -13.02 -20.28
C ALA A 319 9.47 -11.57 -20.49
N TYR A 320 9.77 -10.69 -19.54
CA TYR A 320 9.44 -9.26 -19.68
C TYR A 320 10.44 -8.50 -20.55
N ALA A 321 11.70 -8.94 -20.69
CA ALA A 321 12.61 -8.39 -21.69
C ALA A 321 12.06 -8.50 -23.11
N GLU A 322 11.38 -9.62 -23.41
CA GLU A 322 10.70 -9.83 -24.70
C GLU A 322 9.47 -8.92 -24.87
N SER A 323 8.90 -8.42 -23.78
CA SER A 323 7.78 -7.47 -23.81
C SER A 323 8.22 -6.01 -23.99
N GLN A 324 9.53 -5.74 -24.05
CA GLN A 324 10.01 -4.37 -24.26
C GLN A 324 9.73 -3.90 -25.70
N VAL A 325 9.13 -2.73 -25.81
CA VAL A 325 8.81 -2.12 -27.10
C VAL A 325 10.09 -1.66 -27.81
N THR A 326 10.24 -2.06 -29.07
CA THR A 326 11.43 -1.75 -29.90
C THR A 326 11.08 -1.27 -31.31
N ASN A 327 9.80 -1.24 -31.67
CA ASN A 327 9.30 -0.96 -33.01
C ASN A 327 8.22 0.14 -33.07
N VAL A 328 8.05 0.86 -31.98
CA VAL A 328 7.14 2.00 -31.92
C VAL A 328 7.96 3.27 -31.65
N PRO A 329 8.27 4.04 -32.67
CA PRO A 329 8.99 5.30 -32.51
C PRO A 329 8.11 6.32 -31.77
N ASN A 330 8.75 7.24 -31.05
CA ASN A 330 8.10 8.40 -30.47
C ASN A 330 7.75 9.40 -31.59
N THR A 331 6.49 9.47 -31.96
CA THR A 331 5.97 10.34 -33.04
C THR A 331 4.99 11.38 -32.54
N ILE A 332 4.42 11.18 -31.37
CA ILE A 332 3.52 12.13 -30.72
C ILE A 332 4.38 13.00 -29.78
N PRO A 333 4.33 14.32 -29.91
CA PRO A 333 5.18 15.22 -29.13
C PRO A 333 5.06 15.00 -27.62
N HIS A 334 6.17 15.19 -26.93
CA HIS A 334 6.19 15.14 -25.49
C HIS A 334 5.32 16.28 -24.93
N PRO A 335 4.38 16.02 -24.02
CA PRO A 335 3.48 17.03 -23.50
C PRO A 335 4.18 18.23 -22.84
N THR A 336 5.37 18.04 -22.28
CA THR A 336 6.19 19.13 -21.75
C THR A 336 6.76 20.04 -22.84
N GLN A 337 6.81 19.58 -24.06
CA GLN A 337 7.35 20.31 -25.21
C GLN A 337 6.24 20.93 -26.07
N ASP A 338 5.02 20.45 -25.93
CA ASP A 338 3.87 20.89 -26.70
C ASP A 338 2.69 21.28 -25.79
N SER A 339 2.81 22.47 -25.21
CA SER A 339 1.73 23.04 -24.39
C SER A 339 0.49 23.44 -25.21
N LEU A 340 0.63 23.58 -26.52
CA LEU A 340 -0.48 23.98 -27.40
C LEU A 340 -1.41 22.79 -27.66
N ASN A 341 -0.88 21.60 -27.76
CA ASN A 341 -1.66 20.40 -28.00
C ASN A 341 -2.28 19.82 -26.74
N ASN A 342 -1.92 20.36 -25.58
CA ASN A 342 -2.47 19.94 -24.31
C ASN A 342 -2.44 18.41 -24.14
N LEU A 343 -1.33 17.80 -24.56
CA LEU A 343 -1.17 16.35 -24.54
C LEU A 343 -1.00 15.86 -23.11
N CYS A 344 -1.81 14.90 -22.78
CA CYS A 344 -1.81 14.21 -21.51
C CYS A 344 -0.84 13.05 -21.54
N ARG A 345 0.13 13.02 -20.64
CA ARG A 345 1.10 11.92 -20.55
C ARG A 345 0.49 10.62 -20.09
N ALA A 346 -0.61 10.65 -19.39
CA ALA A 346 -1.33 9.44 -18.97
C ALA A 346 -2.19 8.85 -20.09
N VAL A 347 -2.33 9.50 -21.23
CA VAL A 347 -3.03 8.91 -22.37
C VAL A 347 -2.29 7.67 -22.85
N LYS A 348 -2.95 6.52 -22.78
CA LYS A 348 -2.45 5.25 -23.26
C LYS A 348 -2.60 5.18 -24.77
N GLU A 349 -1.62 5.73 -25.49
CA GLU A 349 -1.57 5.76 -26.94
C GLU A 349 -0.16 5.43 -27.43
N TRP A 350 -0.06 4.50 -28.37
CA TRP A 350 1.20 4.12 -28.98
C TRP A 350 1.82 5.28 -29.77
N GLY A 351 3.10 5.51 -29.57
CA GLY A 351 3.84 6.60 -30.19
C GLY A 351 3.93 7.86 -29.34
N THR A 352 3.27 7.88 -28.18
CA THR A 352 3.55 8.87 -27.13
C THR A 352 4.90 8.57 -26.49
N PRO A 353 5.55 9.53 -25.88
CA PRO A 353 6.83 9.30 -25.20
C PRO A 353 6.81 8.12 -24.23
N MET A 354 5.79 7.99 -23.38
CA MET A 354 5.67 6.91 -22.42
C MET A 354 5.44 5.55 -23.06
N TYR A 355 4.73 5.49 -24.17
CA TYR A 355 4.36 4.24 -24.85
C TYR A 355 5.06 4.14 -26.19
N SER A 356 6.38 4.12 -26.14
CA SER A 356 7.30 4.06 -27.28
C SER A 356 8.49 3.14 -26.99
N ASN A 357 9.47 3.14 -27.87
CA ASN A 357 10.67 2.32 -27.75
C ASN A 357 11.36 2.47 -26.39
N GLY A 358 11.52 1.36 -25.68
CA GLY A 358 12.08 1.29 -24.32
C GLY A 358 11.06 0.93 -23.24
N TYR A 359 9.76 1.19 -23.46
CA TYR A 359 8.69 0.80 -22.56
C TYR A 359 8.57 -0.72 -22.44
N ILE A 360 8.39 -1.24 -21.24
CA ILE A 360 8.18 -2.66 -20.94
C ILE A 360 6.69 -2.89 -20.65
N CYS A 361 6.07 -3.74 -21.45
CA CYS A 361 4.65 -4.01 -21.38
C CYS A 361 4.26 -4.94 -20.21
N ARG A 362 3.00 -4.88 -19.79
CA ARG A 362 2.47 -5.66 -18.66
C ARG A 362 2.48 -7.16 -18.88
N ALA A 363 2.20 -7.62 -20.10
CA ALA A 363 2.12 -9.05 -20.38
C ALA A 363 3.48 -9.59 -20.79
N PRO A 364 3.98 -10.69 -20.19
CA PRO A 364 5.24 -11.28 -20.60
C PRO A 364 5.16 -11.77 -22.07
N HIS A 365 6.28 -11.75 -22.78
CA HIS A 365 6.40 -12.12 -24.19
C HIS A 365 5.56 -11.30 -25.18
N ARG A 366 4.90 -10.24 -24.73
CA ARG A 366 4.01 -9.41 -25.56
C ARG A 366 4.34 -7.95 -25.43
N ASN A 367 4.68 -7.28 -26.52
CA ASN A 367 5.02 -5.85 -26.56
C ASN A 367 3.87 -4.96 -27.08
N ASP A 368 2.62 -5.41 -26.90
CA ASP A 368 1.41 -4.76 -27.39
C ASP A 368 0.37 -4.47 -26.28
N VAL A 369 0.73 -4.61 -25.01
CA VAL A 369 -0.16 -4.43 -23.86
C VAL A 369 0.32 -3.27 -22.98
N MET A 370 -0.27 -2.10 -23.20
CA MET A 370 -0.01 -0.92 -22.36
C MET A 370 -0.57 -1.08 -20.95
N HIS A 371 0.19 -0.61 -19.96
CA HIS A 371 -0.26 -0.43 -18.59
C HIS A 371 0.42 0.80 -17.98
N HIS A 372 0.63 0.81 -16.66
CA HIS A 372 1.34 1.88 -16.02
C HIS A 372 2.83 1.86 -16.36
N TYR A 373 3.43 3.02 -16.47
CA TYR A 373 4.81 3.11 -16.93
C TYR A 373 5.83 3.01 -15.79
N ASP A 374 5.46 3.42 -14.61
CA ASP A 374 6.32 3.44 -13.42
C ASP A 374 6.76 2.04 -12.93
N MET A 375 6.01 1.01 -13.28
CA MET A 375 6.42 -0.39 -13.05
C MET A 375 7.72 -0.77 -13.75
N ASN A 376 8.10 -0.04 -14.78
CA ASN A 376 9.37 -0.23 -15.47
C ASN A 376 10.56 0.09 -14.55
N LEU A 377 10.43 1.08 -13.67
CA LEU A 377 11.45 1.42 -12.68
C LEU A 377 11.70 0.26 -11.71
N ASN A 378 10.64 -0.36 -11.19
CA ASN A 378 10.75 -1.51 -10.31
C ASN A 378 11.35 -2.72 -11.02
N TYR A 379 10.87 -3.06 -12.20
CA TYR A 379 11.39 -4.18 -12.97
C TYR A 379 12.91 -4.04 -13.18
N ILE A 380 13.36 -2.85 -13.52
CA ILE A 380 14.79 -2.60 -13.71
C ILE A 380 15.55 -2.69 -12.37
N ASP A 381 15.01 -2.13 -11.28
CA ASP A 381 15.68 -2.23 -9.98
C ASP A 381 15.79 -3.68 -9.51
N GLU A 382 14.75 -4.47 -9.66
CA GLU A 382 14.73 -5.91 -9.36
C GLU A 382 15.76 -6.67 -10.20
N LEU A 383 15.88 -6.37 -11.50
CA LEU A 383 16.90 -6.93 -12.39
C LEU A 383 18.34 -6.54 -11.95
N LEU A 384 18.54 -5.31 -11.50
CA LEU A 384 19.85 -4.87 -11.02
C LEU A 384 20.25 -5.60 -9.73
N TRP A 385 19.28 -5.86 -8.84
CA TRP A 385 19.52 -6.69 -7.67
C TRP A 385 19.90 -8.13 -8.05
N HIS A 386 19.25 -8.71 -9.06
CA HIS A 386 19.61 -10.02 -9.58
C HIS A 386 21.10 -10.05 -10.02
N PHE A 387 21.57 -9.06 -10.74
CA PHE A 387 22.98 -8.97 -11.12
C PHE A 387 23.93 -8.82 -9.91
N GLN A 388 23.47 -8.22 -8.83
CA GLN A 388 24.25 -8.15 -7.60
C GLN A 388 24.37 -9.50 -6.88
N PHE A 389 23.41 -10.41 -7.08
CA PHE A 389 23.52 -11.77 -6.55
C PHE A 389 24.43 -12.67 -7.38
N ASP A 390 24.32 -12.65 -8.69
CA ASP A 390 24.95 -13.64 -9.59
C ASP A 390 26.15 -13.09 -10.38
N ALA A 391 26.09 -11.86 -10.85
CA ALA A 391 27.06 -11.26 -11.78
C ALA A 391 27.38 -12.15 -13.00
N ASP A 392 26.39 -12.87 -13.52
CA ASP A 392 26.49 -13.69 -14.72
C ASP A 392 26.71 -12.80 -15.94
N THR A 393 27.95 -12.80 -16.46
CA THR A 393 28.34 -11.93 -17.59
C THR A 393 27.62 -12.27 -18.89
N ALA A 394 27.26 -13.54 -19.10
CA ALA A 394 26.50 -13.95 -20.29
C ALA A 394 25.07 -13.40 -20.20
N TYR A 395 24.44 -13.52 -19.03
CA TYR A 395 23.12 -12.99 -18.81
C TYR A 395 23.09 -11.46 -18.80
N MET A 396 24.06 -10.81 -18.17
CA MET A 396 24.23 -9.35 -18.26
C MET A 396 24.33 -8.87 -19.71
N ARG A 397 25.11 -9.57 -20.56
CA ARG A 397 25.23 -9.24 -21.98
C ARG A 397 23.92 -9.43 -22.75
N LYS A 398 23.13 -10.45 -22.40
CA LYS A 398 21.81 -10.68 -22.98
C LYS A 398 20.85 -9.54 -22.61
N MET A 399 20.88 -9.09 -21.35
CA MET A 399 19.96 -8.10 -20.82
C MET A 399 20.41 -6.64 -21.03
N TRP A 400 21.67 -6.43 -21.41
CA TRP A 400 22.22 -5.08 -21.63
C TRP A 400 21.39 -4.20 -22.56
N PRO A 401 20.92 -4.70 -23.73
CA PRO A 401 20.09 -3.88 -24.62
C PRO A 401 18.76 -3.45 -23.98
N VAL A 402 18.22 -4.25 -23.06
CA VAL A 402 16.98 -3.93 -22.33
C VAL A 402 17.22 -2.78 -21.36
N LEU A 403 18.29 -2.87 -20.58
CA LEU A 403 18.71 -1.83 -19.64
C LEU A 403 19.04 -0.53 -20.37
N GLU A 404 19.84 -0.60 -21.44
CA GLU A 404 20.23 0.59 -22.20
C GLU A 404 19.03 1.32 -22.81
N ARG A 405 18.08 0.56 -23.41
CA ARG A 405 16.85 1.16 -23.96
C ARG A 405 15.98 1.78 -22.88
N HIS A 406 15.87 1.13 -21.71
CA HIS A 406 15.13 1.67 -20.59
C HIS A 406 15.71 3.01 -20.11
N LEU A 407 17.02 3.08 -19.85
CA LEU A 407 17.67 4.30 -19.38
C LEU A 407 17.55 5.45 -20.40
N LYS A 408 17.63 5.14 -21.69
CA LYS A 408 17.39 6.14 -22.76
C LYS A 408 15.92 6.61 -22.78
N TRP A 409 14.99 5.68 -22.59
CA TRP A 409 13.57 5.99 -22.53
C TRP A 409 13.23 6.84 -21.31
N GLU A 410 13.77 6.53 -20.13
CA GLU A 410 13.63 7.32 -18.91
C GLU A 410 14.17 8.74 -19.10
N LYS A 411 15.40 8.86 -19.60
CA LYS A 411 16.04 10.17 -19.84
C LYS A 411 15.23 11.05 -20.80
N LEU A 412 14.77 10.47 -21.91
CA LEU A 412 14.02 11.19 -22.91
C LEU A 412 12.68 11.73 -22.39
N ASN A 413 12.01 10.90 -21.57
CA ASN A 413 10.62 11.18 -21.18
C ASN A 413 10.50 11.91 -19.86
N PHE A 414 11.39 11.64 -18.93
CA PHE A 414 11.26 12.10 -17.54
C PHE A 414 12.34 13.06 -17.09
N ASP A 415 13.37 13.28 -17.89
CA ASP A 415 14.33 14.40 -17.71
C ASP A 415 14.62 15.09 -19.06
N PRO A 416 13.58 15.62 -19.77
CA PRO A 416 13.74 16.21 -21.07
C PRO A 416 14.48 17.56 -21.03
N ASN A 417 14.50 18.25 -19.90
CA ASN A 417 15.22 19.51 -19.69
C ASN A 417 16.67 19.31 -19.24
N ASP A 418 17.10 18.04 -19.06
CA ASP A 418 18.46 17.64 -18.71
C ASP A 418 18.96 18.26 -17.40
N ASP A 419 18.07 18.44 -16.41
CA ASP A 419 18.46 19.01 -15.11
C ASP A 419 18.90 17.95 -14.07
N GLY A 420 18.77 16.65 -14.41
CA GLY A 420 19.12 15.52 -13.56
C GLY A 420 18.06 15.15 -12.55
N LEU A 421 16.86 15.73 -12.62
CA LEU A 421 15.70 15.33 -11.85
C LEU A 421 14.68 14.66 -12.78
N TYR A 422 14.15 13.53 -12.33
CA TYR A 422 13.22 12.75 -13.12
C TYR A 422 11.79 13.04 -12.73
N ASP A 423 11.02 13.56 -13.66
CA ASP A 423 9.62 13.90 -13.50
C ASP A 423 8.75 12.64 -13.40
N ALA A 424 7.61 12.75 -12.76
CA ALA A 424 6.56 11.75 -12.83
C ALA A 424 5.24 12.39 -13.24
N TYR A 425 4.37 11.60 -13.82
CA TYR A 425 3.06 12.02 -14.31
C TYR A 425 2.08 10.88 -14.09
N CYS A 426 1.04 11.11 -13.31
CA CYS A 426 0.06 10.07 -13.01
C CYS A 426 0.75 8.72 -12.70
N CYS A 427 1.57 8.74 -11.69
CA CYS A 427 2.32 7.59 -11.21
C CYS A 427 1.46 6.76 -10.28
N ILE A 428 1.52 5.44 -10.40
CA ILE A 428 0.82 4.53 -9.50
C ILE A 428 1.78 3.84 -8.53
N TRP A 429 2.91 4.42 -8.29
CA TRP A 429 3.82 3.96 -7.28
C TRP A 429 3.08 3.75 -5.96
N ALA A 430 3.29 2.81 -5.18
CA ALA A 430 2.63 2.53 -3.90
C ALA A 430 1.09 2.44 -3.92
N SER A 431 0.40 3.09 -4.87
CA SER A 431 -1.06 3.17 -4.89
C SER A 431 -1.57 3.60 -6.26
N ASP A 432 -2.68 3.04 -6.68
CA ASP A 432 -3.40 3.47 -7.90
C ASP A 432 -3.92 4.91 -7.82
N ALA A 433 -3.65 5.60 -6.73
CA ALA A 433 -4.19 6.91 -6.42
C ALA A 433 -3.17 8.06 -6.49
N LEU A 434 -1.91 7.79 -6.81
CA LEU A 434 -0.89 8.82 -6.92
C LEU A 434 -1.01 9.61 -8.22
N TYR A 435 -1.14 10.91 -8.06
CA TYR A 435 -1.17 11.87 -9.14
C TYR A 435 -0.12 12.95 -8.96
N TYR A 436 0.93 12.89 -9.76
CA TYR A 436 1.82 14.04 -9.91
C TYR A 436 1.38 14.83 -11.14
N ASN A 437 1.09 16.09 -10.96
CA ASN A 437 0.76 16.99 -12.06
C ASN A 437 2.02 17.61 -12.69
N SER A 438 2.91 16.78 -13.14
CA SER A 438 4.27 17.08 -13.55
C SER A 438 5.17 17.60 -12.41
N GLY A 439 6.23 16.91 -12.16
CA GLY A 439 7.21 17.35 -11.19
C GLY A 439 8.35 16.37 -11.03
N ALA A 440 9.48 16.90 -10.61
CA ALA A 440 10.67 16.15 -10.28
C ALA A 440 10.42 15.36 -8.99
N VAL A 441 10.26 14.06 -9.12
CA VAL A 441 9.86 13.17 -8.02
C VAL A 441 11.08 12.49 -7.44
N THR A 442 11.14 12.44 -6.12
CA THR A 442 12.29 11.90 -5.40
C THR A 442 12.52 10.42 -5.72
N HIS A 443 11.47 9.58 -5.69
CA HIS A 443 11.65 8.15 -5.93
C HIS A 443 12.07 7.83 -7.37
N SER A 444 11.51 8.47 -8.38
CA SER A 444 11.91 8.26 -9.78
C SER A 444 13.36 8.69 -10.00
N SER A 445 13.78 9.82 -9.43
CA SER A 445 15.17 10.29 -9.51
C SER A 445 16.13 9.32 -8.83
N ALA A 446 15.77 8.77 -7.65
CA ALA A 446 16.58 7.80 -6.93
C ALA A 446 16.77 6.49 -7.71
N TYR A 447 15.72 5.96 -8.32
CA TYR A 447 15.82 4.76 -9.18
C TYR A 447 16.70 5.00 -10.39
N ASN A 448 16.56 6.15 -11.05
CA ASN A 448 17.39 6.50 -12.20
C ASN A 448 18.88 6.72 -11.81
N TYR A 449 19.14 7.27 -10.61
CA TYR A 449 20.49 7.30 -10.06
C TYR A 449 21.09 5.88 -9.97
N ARG A 450 20.38 4.96 -9.27
CA ARG A 450 20.82 3.59 -9.11
C ARG A 450 20.95 2.87 -10.45
N GLY A 451 20.01 3.06 -11.37
CA GLY A 451 20.01 2.51 -12.70
C GLY A 451 21.28 2.86 -13.46
N ASN A 452 21.64 4.13 -13.49
CA ASN A 452 22.85 4.62 -14.16
C ASN A 452 24.13 4.18 -13.45
N LEU A 453 24.16 4.22 -12.10
CA LEU A 453 25.33 3.80 -11.33
C LEU A 453 25.68 2.32 -11.58
N VAL A 454 24.68 1.44 -11.53
CA VAL A 454 24.88 0.00 -11.75
C VAL A 454 25.14 -0.30 -13.22
N ALA A 455 24.49 0.41 -14.15
CA ALA A 455 24.75 0.29 -15.58
C ALA A 455 26.21 0.65 -15.91
N ALA A 456 26.78 1.68 -15.30
CA ALA A 456 28.18 2.02 -15.45
C ALA A 456 29.10 0.84 -15.06
N ARG A 457 28.81 0.19 -13.93
CA ARG A 457 29.58 -0.98 -13.48
C ARG A 457 29.43 -2.19 -14.41
N ILE A 458 28.21 -2.45 -14.88
CA ILE A 458 27.96 -3.52 -15.87
C ILE A 458 28.70 -3.23 -17.18
N ALA A 459 28.70 -1.98 -17.65
CA ALA A 459 29.43 -1.55 -18.85
C ALA A 459 30.92 -1.87 -18.72
N GLU A 460 31.56 -1.55 -17.58
CA GLU A 460 32.95 -1.92 -17.33
C GLU A 460 33.21 -3.43 -17.43
N ILE A 461 32.36 -4.23 -16.79
CA ILE A 461 32.47 -5.69 -16.79
C ILE A 461 32.34 -6.24 -18.22
N LEU A 462 31.44 -5.67 -19.03
CA LEU A 462 31.18 -6.10 -20.39
C LEU A 462 32.16 -5.51 -21.43
N GLY A 463 33.02 -4.57 -21.03
CA GLY A 463 33.97 -3.89 -21.91
C GLY A 463 33.34 -2.77 -22.75
N TYR A 464 32.23 -2.17 -22.28
CA TYR A 464 31.61 -0.98 -22.87
C TYR A 464 32.06 0.29 -22.17
N ASP A 465 31.81 1.45 -22.79
CA ASP A 465 32.17 2.75 -22.18
C ASP A 465 31.17 3.09 -21.03
N PRO A 466 31.62 3.24 -19.78
CA PRO A 466 30.80 3.58 -18.64
C PRO A 466 30.58 5.09 -18.44
N ALA A 467 31.30 5.95 -19.21
CA ALA A 467 31.43 7.37 -18.88
C ALA A 467 30.10 8.13 -18.83
N SER A 468 29.21 7.89 -19.80
CA SER A 468 27.90 8.57 -19.86
C SER A 468 27.00 8.19 -18.68
N TYR A 469 27.01 6.93 -18.27
CA TYR A 469 26.19 6.44 -17.13
C TYR A 469 26.70 7.00 -15.80
N ARG A 470 28.03 7.08 -15.62
CA ARG A 470 28.63 7.72 -14.42
C ARG A 470 28.25 9.20 -14.35
N ALA A 471 28.43 9.91 -15.47
CA ALA A 471 28.10 11.33 -15.53
C ALA A 471 26.62 11.61 -15.22
N GLU A 472 25.73 10.76 -15.70
CA GLU A 472 24.31 10.89 -15.42
C GLU A 472 23.99 10.59 -13.94
N ALA A 473 24.56 9.53 -13.37
CA ALA A 473 24.39 9.23 -11.94
C ALA A 473 24.89 10.37 -11.04
N GLU A 474 26.07 10.93 -11.33
CA GLU A 474 26.61 12.09 -10.60
C GLU A 474 25.71 13.32 -10.72
N LYS A 475 25.18 13.59 -11.92
CA LYS A 475 24.24 14.68 -12.17
C LYS A 475 22.98 14.52 -11.32
N ILE A 476 22.36 13.32 -11.34
CA ILE A 476 21.14 13.03 -10.57
C ILE A 476 21.40 13.22 -9.09
N LEU A 477 22.46 12.62 -8.54
CA LEU A 477 22.79 12.74 -7.13
C LEU A 477 22.96 14.20 -6.70
N LYS A 478 23.66 14.99 -7.52
CA LYS A 478 23.85 16.42 -7.28
C LYS A 478 22.51 17.17 -7.32
N ALA A 479 21.68 16.89 -8.31
CA ALA A 479 20.37 17.54 -8.46
C ALA A 479 19.42 17.21 -7.31
N MET A 480 19.36 15.94 -6.88
CA MET A 480 18.57 15.53 -5.71
C MET A 480 19.01 16.24 -4.44
N ASN A 481 20.31 16.33 -4.19
CA ASN A 481 20.84 17.01 -3.00
C ASN A 481 20.61 18.53 -3.04
N GLN A 482 20.65 19.16 -4.20
CA GLN A 482 20.48 20.61 -4.33
C GLN A 482 19.03 21.06 -4.37
N SER A 483 18.13 20.23 -4.89
CA SER A 483 16.76 20.65 -5.22
C SER A 483 15.66 19.93 -4.46
N LEU A 484 15.91 18.72 -3.94
CA LEU A 484 14.91 17.92 -3.25
C LEU A 484 15.22 17.74 -1.76
N TRP A 485 16.50 17.75 -1.36
CA TRP A 485 16.85 17.61 0.04
C TRP A 485 16.42 18.84 0.86
N MET A 486 15.65 18.61 1.93
CA MET A 486 15.19 19.62 2.88
C MET A 486 16.00 19.50 4.17
N ASP A 487 17.01 20.34 4.32
CA ASP A 487 17.93 20.22 5.45
C ASP A 487 17.27 20.50 6.81
N ASP A 488 16.30 21.40 6.83
CA ASP A 488 15.50 21.72 8.03
C ASP A 488 14.61 20.55 8.48
N LYS A 489 14.16 19.71 7.56
CA LYS A 489 13.33 18.53 7.84
C LYS A 489 14.14 17.23 7.94
N GLY A 490 15.34 17.20 7.36
CA GLY A 490 16.19 16.03 7.31
C GLY A 490 15.71 14.93 6.36
N CYS A 491 14.91 15.26 5.34
CA CYS A 491 14.43 14.30 4.33
C CYS A 491 14.33 14.97 2.96
N TRP A 492 14.04 14.17 1.94
CA TRP A 492 13.73 14.70 0.61
C TRP A 492 12.29 15.15 0.53
N ALA A 493 12.03 16.21 -0.25
CA ALA A 493 10.69 16.61 -0.61
C ALA A 493 9.99 15.49 -1.39
N GLU A 494 8.67 15.45 -1.37
CA GLU A 494 7.92 14.50 -2.19
C GLU A 494 8.23 14.70 -3.67
N TYR A 495 8.10 15.94 -4.12
CA TYR A 495 8.46 16.38 -5.47
C TYR A 495 8.68 17.89 -5.53
N ARG A 496 9.22 18.35 -6.64
CA ARG A 496 9.26 19.76 -7.02
C ARG A 496 8.41 19.97 -8.26
N ASP A 497 7.47 20.90 -8.22
CA ASP A 497 6.66 21.25 -9.38
C ASP A 497 7.54 21.65 -10.56
N PHE A 498 7.25 21.12 -11.72
CA PHE A 498 7.89 21.50 -12.97
C PHE A 498 7.32 22.83 -13.50
N MET A 499 6.03 23.05 -13.30
CA MET A 499 5.27 24.20 -13.82
C MET A 499 4.71 25.07 -12.68
N GLY A 500 3.98 26.10 -13.07
CA GLY A 500 3.40 27.06 -12.14
C GLY A 500 4.46 27.78 -11.32
N LEU A 501 4.32 27.77 -10.01
CA LEU A 501 5.27 28.43 -9.11
C LEU A 501 6.52 27.62 -8.80
N LYS A 502 6.68 26.42 -9.38
CA LYS A 502 7.83 25.50 -9.20
C LYS A 502 8.16 25.22 -7.73
N ARG A 503 7.13 25.01 -6.93
CA ARG A 503 7.25 24.84 -5.47
C ARG A 503 7.69 23.41 -5.12
N LEU A 504 8.35 23.29 -3.96
CA LEU A 504 8.58 22.00 -3.31
C LEU A 504 7.32 21.56 -2.56
N HIS A 505 6.96 20.29 -2.73
CA HIS A 505 6.00 19.61 -1.89
C HIS A 505 6.72 19.04 -0.68
N THR A 506 6.59 19.70 0.47
CA THR A 506 7.42 19.48 1.64
C THR A 506 6.88 18.46 2.63
N SER A 507 5.80 17.77 2.32
CA SER A 507 5.24 16.67 3.10
C SER A 507 5.52 15.36 2.38
N ALA A 508 6.64 14.73 2.70
CA ALA A 508 7.10 13.53 2.03
C ALA A 508 6.33 12.28 2.48
N ALA A 509 6.08 11.38 1.55
CA ALA A 509 5.56 10.04 1.78
C ALA A 509 6.69 9.06 2.15
N LEU A 510 6.33 7.85 2.58
CA LEU A 510 7.30 6.79 2.90
C LEU A 510 8.21 6.47 1.71
N TRP A 511 7.67 6.43 0.48
CA TRP A 511 8.46 6.13 -0.73
C TRP A 511 9.51 7.18 -1.06
N SER A 512 9.30 8.43 -0.67
CA SER A 512 10.32 9.49 -0.79
C SER A 512 11.42 9.39 0.28
N VAL A 513 11.25 8.52 1.26
CA VAL A 513 12.27 8.21 2.27
C VAL A 513 13.00 6.91 1.95
N TYR A 514 12.28 5.80 1.77
CA TYR A 514 12.94 4.51 1.62
C TYR A 514 13.63 4.34 0.25
N THR A 515 13.11 4.93 -0.83
CA THR A 515 13.70 4.73 -2.15
C THR A 515 15.10 5.34 -2.28
N PRO A 516 15.38 6.58 -1.85
CA PRO A 516 16.74 7.10 -1.86
C PRO A 516 17.72 6.28 -1.01
N ILE A 517 17.25 5.73 0.12
CA ILE A 517 18.08 4.90 1.01
C ILE A 517 18.40 3.56 0.33
N ASP A 518 17.42 2.87 -0.21
CA ASP A 518 17.58 1.58 -0.89
C ASP A 518 18.33 1.70 -2.23
N SER A 519 18.24 2.86 -2.87
CA SER A 519 19.00 3.20 -4.09
C SER A 519 20.44 3.66 -3.82
N TYR A 520 20.85 3.77 -2.55
CA TYR A 520 22.17 4.31 -2.15
C TYR A 520 22.44 5.73 -2.67
N SER A 521 21.41 6.53 -2.92
CA SER A 521 21.53 7.92 -3.36
C SER A 521 21.70 8.91 -2.20
N CYS A 522 22.17 8.45 -1.05
CA CYS A 522 22.32 9.26 0.15
C CYS A 522 23.53 8.85 0.99
N SER A 523 23.97 9.77 1.84
CA SER A 523 24.94 9.47 2.88
C SER A 523 24.28 8.72 4.06
N PRO A 524 25.06 8.01 4.89
CA PRO A 524 24.54 7.38 6.11
C PRO A 524 23.84 8.37 7.06
N GLU A 525 24.31 9.61 7.15
CA GLU A 525 23.68 10.65 7.94
C GLU A 525 22.33 11.08 7.36
N GLN A 526 22.23 11.23 6.04
CA GLN A 526 20.95 11.53 5.40
C GLN A 526 19.94 10.41 5.60
N ALA A 527 20.35 9.15 5.46
CA ALA A 527 19.49 8.00 5.75
C ALA A 527 18.98 8.02 7.20
N TYR A 528 19.87 8.28 8.15
CA TYR A 528 19.51 8.39 9.56
C TYR A 528 18.50 9.51 9.82
N ARG A 529 18.74 10.71 9.29
CA ARG A 529 17.84 11.88 9.44
C ARG A 529 16.49 11.63 8.74
N ALA A 530 16.49 11.00 7.59
CA ALA A 530 15.27 10.72 6.86
C ALA A 530 14.35 9.73 7.61
N THR A 531 14.92 8.75 8.31
CA THR A 531 14.11 7.90 9.20
C THR A 531 13.60 8.65 10.43
N GLN A 532 14.31 9.65 10.94
CA GLN A 532 13.79 10.53 11.99
C GLN A 532 12.62 11.41 11.51
N TYR A 533 12.60 11.79 10.23
CA TYR A 533 11.43 12.44 9.65
C TYR A 533 10.20 11.55 9.73
N VAL A 534 10.35 10.26 9.41
CA VAL A 534 9.24 9.30 9.55
C VAL A 534 8.73 9.26 10.99
N ASP A 535 9.61 9.16 11.99
CA ASP A 535 9.24 9.16 13.41
C ASP A 535 8.43 10.41 13.80
N ASN A 536 8.75 11.57 13.20
CA ASN A 536 8.24 12.86 13.63
C ASN A 536 7.07 13.39 12.78
N CYS A 537 6.83 12.85 11.60
CA CYS A 537 5.89 13.42 10.62
C CYS A 537 4.89 12.43 10.06
N ILE A 538 5.18 11.13 10.10
CA ILE A 538 4.30 10.10 9.54
C ILE A 538 3.47 9.45 10.66
N PRO A 539 2.18 9.24 10.46
CA PRO A 539 1.34 8.57 11.45
C PRO A 539 1.79 7.15 11.77
N HIS A 540 1.89 6.85 13.07
CA HIS A 540 2.15 5.53 13.61
C HIS A 540 0.86 4.99 14.20
N ILE A 541 0.43 3.83 13.73
CA ILE A 541 -0.81 3.19 14.17
C ILE A 541 -0.44 2.04 15.13
N PRO A 542 -0.77 2.18 16.43
CA PRO A 542 -0.39 1.20 17.44
C PRO A 542 -1.04 -0.17 17.20
N ILE A 543 -0.27 -1.23 17.40
CA ILE A 543 -0.78 -2.59 17.48
C ILE A 543 -1.14 -2.89 18.93
N ARG A 544 -2.43 -2.99 19.23
CA ARG A 544 -2.96 -3.22 20.57
C ARG A 544 -3.34 -4.68 20.73
N ILE A 545 -2.65 -5.38 21.65
CA ILE A 545 -2.82 -6.82 21.88
C ILE A 545 -3.42 -7.03 23.27
N GLU A 546 -4.42 -7.90 23.36
CA GLU A 546 -5.03 -8.27 24.62
C GLU A 546 -3.97 -8.85 25.58
N GLY A 547 -3.95 -8.32 26.80
CA GLY A 547 -2.96 -8.68 27.83
C GLY A 547 -1.68 -7.81 27.80
N GLU A 548 -1.53 -6.88 26.86
CA GLU A 548 -0.48 -5.88 26.88
C GLU A 548 -1.02 -4.55 27.45
N GLU A 549 -0.34 -3.99 28.44
CA GLU A 549 -0.75 -2.71 29.07
C GLU A 549 -0.55 -1.52 28.12
N THR A 550 0.53 -1.53 27.34
CA THR A 550 0.89 -0.49 26.38
C THR A 550 1.33 -1.08 25.06
N PRO A 551 0.94 -0.49 23.92
CA PRO A 551 1.40 -0.95 22.62
C PRO A 551 2.92 -0.83 22.50
N ARG A 552 3.57 -1.90 22.06
CA ARG A 552 5.02 -1.93 21.79
C ARG A 552 5.33 -1.76 20.31
N TYR A 553 4.43 -2.23 19.46
CA TYR A 553 4.60 -2.31 18.01
C TYR A 553 3.57 -1.44 17.32
N TYR A 554 3.87 -1.06 16.11
CA TYR A 554 3.00 -0.23 15.29
C TYR A 554 3.22 -0.54 13.81
N VAL A 555 2.28 -0.12 12.99
CA VAL A 555 2.42 -0.01 11.53
C VAL A 555 2.39 1.46 11.14
N LEU A 556 2.86 1.78 9.93
CA LEU A 556 2.97 3.15 9.47
C LEU A 556 1.88 3.46 8.44
N SER A 557 1.31 4.65 8.52
CA SER A 557 0.60 5.20 7.37
C SER A 557 1.59 5.51 6.24
N THR A 558 1.15 5.42 4.99
CA THR A 558 2.00 5.76 3.84
C THR A 558 2.33 7.23 3.77
N THR A 559 1.41 8.07 4.23
CA THR A 559 1.56 9.54 4.31
C THR A 559 0.80 10.09 5.51
N ASN A 560 0.90 11.40 5.71
CA ASN A 560 0.05 12.15 6.63
C ASN A 560 -1.02 13.00 5.91
N TRP A 561 -1.34 12.67 4.66
CA TRP A 561 -2.25 13.47 3.83
C TRP A 561 -3.72 13.17 4.13
N LEU A 562 -4.59 14.13 3.83
CA LEU A 562 -6.04 14.04 3.94
C LEU A 562 -6.68 14.70 2.71
N PRO A 563 -7.90 14.31 2.34
CA PRO A 563 -8.74 13.24 2.90
C PRO A 563 -8.23 11.84 2.59
N TYR A 564 -8.88 10.80 3.14
CA TYR A 564 -8.57 9.41 2.81
C TYR A 564 -8.64 9.14 1.31
N SER A 565 -7.63 8.46 0.80
CA SER A 565 -7.49 8.20 -0.61
C SER A 565 -6.73 6.92 -0.87
N TRP A 566 -7.36 5.77 -0.51
CA TRP A 566 -6.75 4.45 -0.71
C TRP A 566 -5.40 4.30 0.02
N SER A 567 -4.50 3.45 -0.49
CA SER A 567 -3.18 3.24 0.08
C SER A 567 -2.21 4.43 -0.06
N ILE A 568 -2.66 5.55 -0.62
CA ILE A 568 -1.86 6.77 -0.67
C ILE A 568 -1.71 7.44 0.71
N ASN A 569 -2.65 7.23 1.60
CA ASN A 569 -2.67 7.80 2.95
C ASN A 569 -3.37 6.88 3.96
N ASN A 570 -3.08 5.62 3.93
CA ASN A 570 -3.47 4.64 4.93
C ASN A 570 -2.34 3.64 5.15
N VAL A 571 -2.57 2.56 5.85
CA VAL A 571 -1.55 1.53 6.08
C VAL A 571 -1.46 0.61 4.86
N ALA A 572 -0.28 0.59 4.23
CA ALA A 572 0.11 -0.39 3.23
C ALA A 572 1.27 -1.22 3.78
N PRO A 573 1.07 -2.50 4.12
CA PRO A 573 2.09 -3.32 4.77
C PRO A 573 3.40 -3.42 4.01
N ALA A 574 3.37 -3.48 2.66
CA ALA A 574 4.57 -3.49 1.85
C ALA A 574 5.38 -2.18 1.98
N GLU A 575 4.70 -1.03 2.03
CA GLU A 575 5.34 0.27 2.24
C GLU A 575 5.95 0.38 3.64
N THR A 576 5.23 -0.09 4.64
CA THR A 576 5.73 -0.17 6.02
C THR A 576 6.96 -1.10 6.10
N MET A 577 6.93 -2.26 5.43
CA MET A 577 8.05 -3.21 5.43
C MET A 577 9.28 -2.66 4.69
N HIS A 578 9.09 -1.96 3.57
CA HIS A 578 10.20 -1.31 2.86
C HIS A 578 10.81 -0.17 3.70
N THR A 579 9.97 0.52 4.47
CA THR A 579 10.43 1.51 5.45
C THR A 579 11.24 0.85 6.56
N ALA A 580 10.82 -0.32 7.07
CA ALA A 580 11.64 -1.07 8.03
C ALA A 580 13.02 -1.42 7.46
N LEU A 581 13.11 -1.82 6.19
CA LEU A 581 14.38 -2.03 5.50
C LEU A 581 15.23 -0.75 5.49
N ALA A 582 14.62 0.39 5.19
CA ALA A 582 15.32 1.67 5.21
C ALA A 582 15.89 2.02 6.60
N TYR A 583 15.15 1.69 7.68
CA TYR A 583 15.65 1.87 9.04
C TYR A 583 16.83 0.95 9.36
N PHE A 584 16.80 -0.31 8.89
CA PHE A 584 17.97 -1.19 8.99
C PHE A 584 19.18 -0.59 8.29
N HIS A 585 19.01 -0.09 7.08
CA HIS A 585 20.09 0.56 6.31
C HIS A 585 20.57 1.87 6.96
N ALA A 586 19.67 2.58 7.64
CA ALA A 586 20.01 3.77 8.42
C ALA A 586 20.73 3.47 9.75
N GLY A 587 20.97 2.18 10.08
CA GLY A 587 21.63 1.78 11.32
C GLY A 587 20.78 1.97 12.58
N ARG A 588 19.45 1.80 12.45
CA ARG A 588 18.45 1.91 13.53
C ARG A 588 17.74 0.55 13.76
N PRO A 589 18.45 -0.49 14.15
CA PRO A 589 17.95 -1.87 14.17
C PRO A 589 16.78 -2.10 15.12
N ASN A 590 16.77 -1.46 16.30
CA ASN A 590 15.69 -1.63 17.27
C ASN A 590 14.36 -1.12 16.69
N GLU A 591 14.38 0.06 16.10
CA GLU A 591 13.19 0.68 15.54
C GLU A 591 12.73 -0.04 14.25
N ALA A 592 13.69 -0.41 13.38
CA ALA A 592 13.43 -1.24 12.21
C ALA A 592 12.70 -2.54 12.57
N PHE A 593 13.15 -3.20 13.62
CA PHE A 593 12.53 -4.42 14.12
C PHE A 593 11.13 -4.18 14.67
N ARG A 594 10.90 -3.06 15.39
CA ARG A 594 9.55 -2.70 15.88
C ARG A 594 8.55 -2.56 14.73
N ILE A 595 8.95 -1.86 13.67
CA ILE A 595 8.13 -1.68 12.46
C ILE A 595 7.88 -3.02 11.78
N MET A 596 8.94 -3.79 11.51
CA MET A 596 8.83 -5.11 10.87
C MET A 596 7.91 -6.04 11.65
N LYS A 597 8.11 -6.15 12.97
CA LYS A 597 7.27 -7.01 13.82
C LYS A 597 5.83 -6.51 13.88
N GLY A 598 5.60 -5.20 13.86
CA GLY A 598 4.26 -4.62 13.76
C GLY A 598 3.49 -5.15 12.55
N VAL A 599 4.10 -5.14 11.37
CA VAL A 599 3.50 -5.68 10.14
C VAL A 599 3.21 -7.18 10.26
N LEU A 600 4.14 -7.96 10.82
CA LEU A 600 3.95 -9.41 10.99
C LEU A 600 2.82 -9.73 11.97
N LEU A 601 2.74 -9.03 13.09
CA LEU A 601 1.68 -9.21 14.08
C LEU A 601 0.32 -8.84 13.48
N ASP A 602 0.23 -7.70 12.81
CA ASP A 602 -1.02 -7.22 12.21
C ASP A 602 -1.53 -8.18 11.13
N GLY A 603 -0.68 -8.59 10.20
CA GLY A 603 -1.06 -9.44 9.07
C GLY A 603 -1.25 -10.92 9.43
N MET A 604 -0.33 -11.49 10.22
CA MET A 604 -0.24 -12.95 10.38
C MET A 604 -0.90 -13.48 11.65
N TYR A 605 -0.89 -12.72 12.73
CA TYR A 605 -1.26 -13.21 14.05
C TYR A 605 -2.56 -12.61 14.60
N LEU A 606 -2.81 -11.35 14.33
CA LEU A 606 -4.06 -10.66 14.67
C LEU A 606 -5.08 -10.74 13.53
N GLY A 607 -4.61 -10.86 12.30
CA GLY A 607 -5.43 -11.20 11.15
C GLY A 607 -5.84 -12.67 11.18
N GLY A 608 -6.97 -13.04 10.62
CA GLY A 608 -7.48 -14.42 10.64
C GLY A 608 -6.79 -15.38 9.67
N SER A 609 -5.56 -15.12 9.22
CA SER A 609 -4.86 -15.95 8.22
C SER A 609 -3.42 -16.22 8.65
N PRO A 610 -3.11 -17.47 9.11
CA PRO A 610 -1.78 -17.79 9.62
C PRO A 610 -0.73 -17.72 8.51
N GLY A 611 0.35 -16.98 8.77
CA GLY A 611 1.43 -16.82 7.82
C GLY A 611 1.07 -16.06 6.54
N ASN A 612 0.03 -15.26 6.56
CA ASN A 612 -0.37 -14.46 5.41
C ASN A 612 0.64 -13.33 5.15
N ILE A 613 1.27 -13.36 4.00
CA ILE A 613 2.11 -12.30 3.47
C ILE A 613 1.24 -11.44 2.53
N GLY A 614 0.22 -10.85 3.10
CA GLY A 614 -0.76 -10.08 2.36
C GLY A 614 -0.83 -8.64 2.81
N GLN A 615 -1.72 -7.92 2.19
CA GLN A 615 -2.01 -6.54 2.51
C GLN A 615 -3.39 -6.48 3.13
N VAL A 616 -3.46 -6.29 4.43
CA VAL A 616 -4.68 -6.06 5.19
C VAL A 616 -4.36 -5.01 6.23
N SER A 617 -4.83 -3.81 6.00
CA SER A 617 -4.78 -2.77 7.02
C SER A 617 -6.13 -2.67 7.74
N ALA A 618 -6.16 -2.01 8.88
CA ALA A 618 -7.39 -1.71 9.59
C ALA A 618 -8.41 -0.97 8.70
N TYR A 619 -7.91 -0.08 7.85
CA TYR A 619 -8.74 0.73 6.97
C TYR A 619 -9.22 -0.04 5.73
N ASP A 620 -8.36 -0.84 5.11
CA ASP A 620 -8.73 -1.65 3.94
C ASP A 620 -9.66 -2.78 4.35
N ALA A 621 -9.42 -3.39 5.49
CA ALA A 621 -10.27 -4.42 6.04
C ALA A 621 -11.70 -3.91 6.32
N ALA A 622 -11.85 -2.67 6.76
CA ALA A 622 -13.16 -2.03 6.91
C ALA A 622 -13.93 -1.92 5.58
N ARG A 623 -13.21 -1.90 4.45
CA ARG A 623 -13.78 -1.95 3.10
C ARG A 623 -14.07 -3.37 2.61
N GLY A 624 -13.74 -4.38 3.39
CA GLY A 624 -13.84 -5.77 3.01
C GLY A 624 -12.74 -6.24 2.06
N GLU A 625 -11.65 -5.52 1.95
CA GLU A 625 -10.56 -5.79 1.04
C GLU A 625 -9.41 -6.49 1.73
N THR A 626 -8.95 -7.59 1.15
CA THR A 626 -7.81 -8.35 1.66
C THR A 626 -6.94 -8.83 0.51
N TYR A 627 -5.63 -8.80 0.72
CA TYR A 627 -4.70 -9.53 -0.11
C TYR A 627 -4.19 -10.73 0.65
N ARG A 628 -4.24 -11.90 0.04
CA ARG A 628 -3.60 -13.10 0.58
C ARG A 628 -2.40 -13.45 -0.30
N ASP A 629 -1.21 -13.50 0.33
CA ASP A 629 0.08 -13.75 -0.34
C ASP A 629 0.27 -12.85 -1.57
N PHE A 630 0.23 -11.55 -1.30
CA PHE A 630 0.43 -10.52 -2.30
C PHE A 630 1.93 -10.39 -2.60
N SER A 631 2.32 -10.54 -3.84
CA SER A 631 3.73 -10.73 -4.21
C SER A 631 4.62 -9.53 -3.91
N ASP A 632 4.08 -8.32 -4.00
CA ASP A 632 4.75 -7.10 -3.56
C ASP A 632 5.22 -7.22 -2.11
N ASN A 633 4.29 -7.62 -1.23
CA ASN A 633 4.58 -7.77 0.19
C ASN A 633 5.51 -8.98 0.46
N VAL A 634 5.33 -10.10 -0.25
CA VAL A 634 6.23 -11.26 -0.13
C VAL A 634 7.67 -10.87 -0.50
N GLY A 635 7.84 -10.20 -1.64
CA GLY A 635 9.16 -9.81 -2.14
C GLY A 635 9.89 -8.82 -1.25
N VAL A 636 9.20 -7.75 -0.82
CA VAL A 636 9.81 -6.77 0.08
C VAL A 636 10.05 -7.31 1.49
N THR A 637 9.21 -8.24 1.98
CA THR A 637 9.43 -8.89 3.28
C THR A 637 10.64 -9.83 3.22
N ALA A 638 10.80 -10.58 2.13
CA ALA A 638 12.00 -11.39 1.91
C ALA A 638 13.27 -10.52 1.90
N LYS A 639 13.23 -9.42 1.16
CA LYS A 639 14.33 -8.45 1.12
C LYS A 639 14.61 -7.84 2.49
N ALA A 640 13.60 -7.38 3.21
CA ALA A 640 13.74 -6.79 4.54
C ALA A 640 14.27 -7.79 5.58
N ALA A 641 13.84 -9.05 5.52
CA ALA A 641 14.36 -10.09 6.40
C ALA A 641 15.84 -10.40 6.10
N VAL A 642 16.17 -10.71 4.84
CA VAL A 642 17.53 -11.13 4.45
C VAL A 642 18.50 -9.96 4.47
N GLN A 643 18.16 -8.86 3.80
CA GLN A 643 19.05 -7.71 3.64
C GLN A 643 19.00 -6.73 4.82
N GLY A 644 17.86 -6.63 5.49
CA GLY A 644 17.68 -5.73 6.64
C GLY A 644 18.02 -6.41 7.95
N LEU A 645 17.19 -7.35 8.43
CA LEU A 645 17.33 -7.97 9.72
C LEU A 645 18.64 -8.80 9.83
N PHE A 646 18.92 -9.66 8.85
CA PHE A 646 20.16 -10.43 8.81
C PHE A 646 21.32 -9.70 8.15
N GLY A 647 21.05 -8.60 7.46
CA GLY A 647 22.04 -7.68 6.92
C GLY A 647 22.80 -8.18 5.70
N ILE A 648 22.33 -9.20 5.00
CA ILE A 648 23.04 -9.85 3.89
C ILE A 648 22.78 -9.08 2.59
N SER A 649 23.80 -8.40 2.10
CA SER A 649 23.77 -7.61 0.86
C SER A 649 24.86 -8.12 -0.11
N PRO A 650 24.55 -9.08 -0.97
CA PRO A 650 25.48 -9.52 -2.01
C PRO A 650 25.75 -8.39 -3.01
N ASP A 651 26.99 -8.27 -3.42
CA ASP A 651 27.47 -7.34 -4.45
C ASP A 651 28.50 -8.04 -5.33
N ALA A 652 28.02 -9.08 -6.03
CA ALA A 652 28.85 -9.88 -6.90
C ALA A 652 29.48 -9.07 -8.06
N LEU A 653 28.87 -7.95 -8.45
CA LEU A 653 29.42 -7.01 -9.41
C LEU A 653 30.77 -6.42 -8.96
N HIS A 654 30.98 -6.31 -7.65
CA HIS A 654 32.25 -5.88 -7.04
C HIS A 654 32.98 -7.01 -6.32
N GLY A 655 32.48 -8.27 -6.43
CA GLY A 655 33.11 -9.45 -5.87
C GLY A 655 33.03 -9.55 -4.34
N ARG A 656 32.06 -8.92 -3.70
CA ARG A 656 31.92 -8.88 -2.24
C ARG A 656 30.48 -9.20 -1.78
N CYS A 657 30.36 -9.63 -0.51
CA CYS A 657 29.11 -9.72 0.21
C CYS A 657 29.22 -8.92 1.49
N VAL A 658 28.41 -7.88 1.63
CA VAL A 658 28.34 -7.08 2.85
C VAL A 658 27.37 -7.73 3.81
N ILE A 659 27.78 -7.91 5.06
CA ILE A 659 26.94 -8.33 6.18
C ILE A 659 26.91 -7.19 7.20
N ARG A 660 25.74 -6.58 7.34
CA ARG A 660 25.48 -5.51 8.31
C ARG A 660 24.29 -5.91 9.18
N PRO A 661 24.50 -6.68 10.27
CA PRO A 661 23.41 -7.20 11.08
C PRO A 661 22.48 -6.11 11.60
N GLY A 662 21.17 -6.27 11.36
CA GLY A 662 20.10 -5.42 11.86
C GLY A 662 19.44 -6.00 13.12
N PHE A 663 20.16 -6.79 13.91
CA PHE A 663 19.58 -7.40 15.10
C PHE A 663 19.32 -6.36 16.20
N PRO A 664 18.17 -6.45 16.88
CA PRO A 664 17.94 -5.69 18.10
C PRO A 664 19.10 -5.83 19.09
N SER A 665 19.39 -4.79 19.83
CA SER A 665 20.50 -4.78 20.80
C SER A 665 20.38 -5.86 21.87
N SER A 666 19.16 -6.32 22.14
CA SER A 666 18.85 -7.39 23.10
C SER A 666 19.14 -8.81 22.60
N TRP A 667 19.49 -8.99 21.33
CA TRP A 667 19.73 -10.32 20.76
C TRP A 667 21.20 -10.73 20.88
N ASP A 668 21.43 -11.86 21.53
CA ASP A 668 22.77 -12.43 21.69
C ASP A 668 23.12 -13.46 20.62
N SER A 669 22.15 -13.92 19.86
CA SER A 669 22.37 -14.89 18.79
C SER A 669 21.30 -14.79 17.71
N ALA A 670 21.70 -15.13 16.48
CA ALA A 670 20.80 -15.30 15.35
C ALA A 670 21.42 -16.27 14.35
N PHE A 671 20.56 -16.96 13.60
CA PHE A 671 20.96 -17.87 12.55
C PHE A 671 20.05 -17.69 11.34
N ILE A 672 20.65 -17.71 10.16
CA ILE A 672 19.98 -17.75 8.89
C ILE A 672 20.60 -18.81 7.99
N ARG A 673 19.74 -19.54 7.27
CA ARG A 673 20.13 -20.34 6.10
C ARG A 673 19.29 -19.92 4.90
N THR A 674 19.96 -19.64 3.81
CA THR A 674 19.41 -19.50 2.46
C THR A 674 20.21 -20.37 1.50
N PRO A 675 19.78 -20.58 0.23
CA PRO A 675 20.59 -21.31 -0.75
C PRO A 675 21.98 -20.72 -1.02
N TYR A 676 22.17 -19.43 -0.78
CA TYR A 676 23.45 -18.73 -1.03
C TYR A 676 24.39 -18.65 0.16
N ILE A 677 23.81 -18.53 1.35
CA ILE A 677 24.58 -18.27 2.55
C ILE A 677 23.91 -18.85 3.78
N GLU A 678 24.72 -19.43 4.65
CA GLU A 678 24.35 -19.81 6.02
C GLU A 678 25.27 -19.04 6.96
N TYR A 679 24.72 -18.31 7.92
CA TYR A 679 25.57 -17.78 8.96
C TYR A 679 24.91 -17.77 10.34
N THR A 680 25.76 -17.99 11.34
CA THR A 680 25.42 -17.87 12.76
C THR A 680 26.10 -16.63 13.33
N PHE A 681 25.32 -15.79 13.98
CA PHE A 681 25.80 -14.68 14.79
C PHE A 681 25.72 -15.03 16.27
N LYS A 682 26.76 -14.70 17.05
CA LYS A 682 26.73 -14.78 18.51
C LYS A 682 27.44 -13.57 19.10
N ARG A 683 26.88 -13.07 20.20
CA ARG A 683 27.52 -12.06 21.03
C ARG A 683 27.93 -12.67 22.35
N VAL A 684 29.20 -12.68 22.64
CA VAL A 684 29.76 -13.28 23.85
C VAL A 684 30.69 -12.25 24.53
N GLY A 685 30.26 -11.74 25.66
CA GLY A 685 30.97 -10.63 26.30
C GLY A 685 31.10 -9.41 25.38
N ASN A 686 32.33 -8.99 25.12
CA ASN A 686 32.61 -7.86 24.21
C ASN A 686 33.02 -8.32 22.81
N GLN A 687 32.57 -9.50 22.38
CA GLN A 687 32.91 -10.04 21.08
C GLN A 687 31.66 -10.37 20.27
N GLU A 688 31.73 -10.16 18.99
CA GLU A 688 30.78 -10.64 17.99
C GLU A 688 31.45 -11.71 17.14
N ILE A 689 30.79 -12.86 17.04
CA ILE A 689 31.29 -14.06 16.37
C ILE A 689 30.37 -14.38 15.21
N TYR A 690 30.96 -14.57 14.05
CA TYR A 690 30.27 -14.89 12.79
C TYR A 690 30.84 -16.18 12.23
N ASP A 691 30.03 -17.24 12.17
CA ASP A 691 30.33 -18.45 11.42
C ASP A 691 29.57 -18.41 10.10
N ILE A 692 30.30 -18.28 9.00
CA ILE A 692 29.72 -18.01 7.68
C ILE A 692 30.11 -19.14 6.73
N LYS A 693 29.09 -19.70 6.04
CA LYS A 693 29.27 -20.59 4.89
C LYS A 693 28.58 -19.99 3.70
N GLN A 694 29.32 -19.73 2.63
CA GLN A 694 28.79 -19.16 1.41
C GLN A 694 28.77 -20.14 0.25
N ASN A 695 27.73 -20.03 -0.58
CA ASN A 695 27.51 -20.86 -1.75
C ASN A 695 27.05 -20.01 -2.95
N PHE A 696 27.58 -18.80 -3.06
CA PHE A 696 27.36 -17.97 -4.27
C PHE A 696 28.01 -18.62 -5.48
N ALA A 697 27.53 -18.32 -6.68
CA ALA A 697 28.08 -18.81 -7.95
C ALA A 697 29.60 -18.57 -8.06
N ARG A 698 30.07 -17.46 -7.49
CA ARG A 698 31.47 -17.14 -7.24
C ARG A 698 31.64 -16.80 -5.78
N PRO A 699 32.66 -17.34 -5.10
CA PRO A 699 32.92 -16.94 -3.71
C PRO A 699 33.17 -15.43 -3.62
N LEU A 700 32.45 -14.78 -2.71
CA LEU A 700 32.50 -13.34 -2.51
C LEU A 700 33.35 -12.99 -1.29
N GLN A 701 34.08 -11.90 -1.36
CA GLN A 701 34.80 -11.35 -0.23
C GLN A 701 33.79 -10.91 0.84
N ILE A 702 33.93 -11.41 2.05
CA ILE A 702 33.04 -11.04 3.16
C ILE A 702 33.47 -9.69 3.74
N VAL A 703 32.49 -8.81 3.89
CA VAL A 703 32.64 -7.48 4.49
C VAL A 703 31.66 -7.35 5.64
N ILE A 704 32.15 -7.23 6.86
CA ILE A 704 31.29 -7.02 8.03
C ILE A 704 31.21 -5.53 8.35
N ARG A 705 29.99 -5.02 8.49
CA ARG A 705 29.71 -3.66 8.95
C ARG A 705 29.03 -3.70 10.31
N GLN A 706 29.70 -3.19 11.31
CA GLN A 706 29.17 -3.05 12.67
C GLN A 706 28.59 -1.63 12.84
N ASN A 707 27.30 -1.54 13.19
CA ASN A 707 26.63 -0.25 13.39
C ASN A 707 27.27 0.56 14.51
N THR A 708 27.43 1.87 14.28
CA THR A 708 27.84 2.88 15.26
C THR A 708 26.77 3.97 15.36
N ALA A 709 27.07 5.10 16.00
CA ALA A 709 26.10 6.17 16.16
C ALA A 709 25.68 6.81 14.83
N LYS A 710 24.42 7.27 14.75
CA LYS A 710 23.88 8.11 13.66
C LYS A 710 24.07 7.51 12.26
N GLY A 711 23.78 6.22 12.12
CA GLY A 711 23.82 5.52 10.85
C GLY A 711 25.22 5.16 10.36
N GLN A 712 26.26 5.57 11.04
CA GLN A 712 27.65 5.22 10.71
C GLN A 712 27.94 3.76 11.05
N TYR A 713 29.03 3.22 10.53
CA TYR A 713 29.46 1.85 10.78
C TYR A 713 30.99 1.73 10.71
N LYS A 714 31.49 0.73 11.39
CA LYS A 714 32.87 0.25 11.24
C LYS A 714 32.90 -0.90 10.26
N GLU A 715 33.74 -0.83 9.25
CA GLU A 715 33.87 -1.86 8.22
C GLU A 715 35.11 -2.71 8.45
N SER A 716 34.99 -4.02 8.32
CA SER A 716 36.07 -5.00 8.36
C SER A 716 35.96 -5.93 7.15
N VAL A 717 37.06 -6.11 6.44
CA VAL A 717 37.13 -6.87 5.18
C VAL A 717 37.87 -8.17 5.41
N PHE A 718 37.32 -9.28 4.92
CA PHE A 718 37.83 -10.62 5.08
C PHE A 718 38.11 -11.27 3.72
N THR A 719 38.46 -12.54 3.71
CA THR A 719 38.71 -13.33 2.51
C THR A 719 37.41 -13.69 1.77
N ASN A 720 37.53 -14.39 0.65
CA ASN A 720 36.42 -14.98 -0.07
C ASN A 720 36.31 -16.50 0.16
N ASP A 721 36.83 -17.01 1.25
CA ASP A 721 36.74 -18.43 1.58
C ASP A 721 35.28 -18.86 1.76
N LYS A 722 34.96 -20.09 1.33
CA LYS A 722 33.62 -20.64 1.44
C LYS A 722 33.14 -20.81 2.87
N HIS A 723 34.07 -20.98 3.79
CA HIS A 723 33.76 -21.09 5.23
C HIS A 723 34.71 -20.20 6.02
N GLN A 724 34.14 -19.34 6.86
CA GLN A 724 34.90 -18.37 7.66
C GLN A 724 34.34 -18.33 9.08
N HIS A 725 35.28 -18.35 10.05
CA HIS A 725 35.01 -18.06 11.45
C HIS A 725 35.64 -16.71 11.77
N ILE A 726 34.80 -15.70 12.02
CA ILE A 726 35.23 -14.32 12.23
C ILE A 726 34.86 -13.89 13.64
N VAL A 727 35.85 -13.36 14.36
CA VAL A 727 35.67 -12.80 15.69
C VAL A 727 36.06 -11.32 15.64
N LEU A 728 35.15 -10.45 16.05
CA LEU A 728 35.36 -9.02 16.11
C LEU A 728 35.09 -8.52 17.53
N ASP A 729 35.83 -7.50 17.94
CA ASP A 729 35.44 -6.74 19.12
C ASP A 729 34.14 -6.01 18.86
N ALA A 730 33.15 -6.12 19.76
CA ALA A 730 31.91 -5.41 19.66
C ALA A 730 32.19 -3.90 19.69
N VAL A 731 31.56 -3.19 18.79
CA VAL A 731 31.61 -1.71 18.78
C VAL A 731 30.68 -1.21 19.87
N ALA A 732 31.10 -0.18 20.62
CA ALA A 732 30.24 0.45 21.60
C ALA A 732 28.95 0.95 20.93
N HIS A 733 27.87 0.27 21.27
CA HIS A 733 26.54 0.63 20.76
C HIS A 733 26.05 1.85 21.57
N VAL A 734 25.71 2.91 20.86
CA VAL A 734 24.99 4.02 21.48
C VAL A 734 23.51 3.63 21.39
N GLU A 735 22.90 3.28 22.53
CA GLU A 735 21.46 3.03 22.58
C GLU A 735 20.73 4.31 22.13
N GLU A 736 19.98 4.17 21.06
CA GLU A 736 19.03 5.21 20.70
C GLU A 736 17.74 5.03 21.51
N PRO A 737 17.15 6.13 21.99
CA PRO A 737 15.85 6.03 22.62
C PRO A 737 14.84 5.48 21.61
N GLU A 738 13.93 4.64 22.05
CA GLU A 738 12.80 4.19 21.23
C GLU A 738 12.05 5.40 20.68
N ALA A 739 11.69 5.35 19.41
CA ALA A 739 10.87 6.38 18.79
C ALA A 739 9.50 6.44 19.49
N ASP A 740 9.10 7.65 19.86
CA ASP A 740 7.80 7.88 20.43
C ASP A 740 6.75 7.82 19.32
N MET A 741 5.92 6.78 19.32
CA MET A 741 4.91 6.56 18.29
C MET A 741 3.83 7.66 18.18
N TYR A 742 3.81 8.59 19.11
CA TYR A 742 2.92 9.76 19.08
C TYR A 742 3.67 11.07 18.81
N ALA A 743 4.97 11.02 18.50
CA ALA A 743 5.78 12.21 18.27
C ALA A 743 5.23 13.05 17.12
N TRP A 744 4.79 12.43 16.03
CA TRP A 744 4.25 13.09 14.85
C TRP A 744 3.03 13.99 15.14
N MET A 745 2.19 13.61 16.13
CA MET A 745 1.08 14.45 16.60
C MET A 745 1.58 15.67 17.37
N ARG A 746 2.54 15.45 18.30
CA ARG A 746 3.04 16.51 19.17
C ARG A 746 3.97 17.48 18.46
N LYS A 747 4.60 17.04 17.37
CA LYS A 747 5.53 17.87 16.57
C LYS A 747 4.88 18.46 15.32
N ASP A 748 3.56 18.33 15.18
CA ASP A 748 2.84 18.97 14.09
C ASP A 748 3.13 20.49 14.11
N PRO A 749 3.69 21.06 13.02
CA PRO A 749 4.08 22.48 12.98
C PRO A 749 2.90 23.43 13.06
N MET A 750 1.67 22.95 12.92
CA MET A 750 0.45 23.76 13.01
C MET A 750 -0.16 23.77 14.42
N ILE A 751 0.38 22.97 15.35
CA ILE A 751 -0.08 23.00 16.74
C ILE A 751 0.06 24.41 17.32
N ASN A 752 -0.95 24.88 18.00
CA ASN A 752 -1.03 26.24 18.60
C ASN A 752 -0.98 27.41 17.60
N LYS A 753 -1.04 27.16 16.27
CA LYS A 753 -1.25 28.24 15.29
C LYS A 753 -2.73 28.59 15.16
N ASP A 754 -3.00 29.88 15.00
CA ASP A 754 -4.33 30.31 14.61
C ASP A 754 -4.58 29.97 13.15
N MET A 755 -5.47 29.01 12.95
CA MET A 755 -5.87 28.53 11.62
C MET A 755 -7.17 29.18 11.14
N GLY A 756 -7.67 30.19 11.83
CA GLY A 756 -8.91 30.89 11.48
C GLY A 756 -10.16 30.03 11.65
N THR A 757 -10.16 29.12 12.58
CA THR A 757 -11.27 28.17 12.78
C THR A 757 -12.00 28.33 14.12
N ASP A 758 -11.72 29.40 14.92
CA ASP A 758 -12.27 29.53 16.27
C ASP A 758 -13.71 30.06 16.30
N PHE A 759 -13.98 31.23 15.80
CA PHE A 759 -15.30 31.90 15.82
C PHE A 759 -15.87 32.23 17.20
N ASP A 760 -15.05 32.23 18.23
CA ASP A 760 -15.51 32.43 19.61
C ASP A 760 -15.89 33.91 19.92
N GLU A 761 -15.45 34.84 19.06
CA GLU A 761 -15.64 36.28 19.25
C GLU A 761 -16.70 36.92 18.34
N VAL A 762 -17.52 36.10 17.67
CA VAL A 762 -18.52 36.58 16.70
C VAL A 762 -19.62 37.40 17.42
N ARG A 763 -19.83 38.62 16.94
CA ARG A 763 -20.89 39.51 17.40
C ARG A 763 -21.78 39.91 16.22
N THR A 764 -22.86 39.20 16.01
CA THR A 764 -23.76 39.36 14.85
C THR A 764 -24.18 40.80 14.60
N ALA A 765 -24.49 41.58 15.67
CA ALA A 765 -24.91 42.95 15.53
C ALA A 765 -23.84 43.89 14.95
N GLN A 766 -22.56 43.53 15.08
CA GLN A 766 -21.41 44.26 14.57
C GLN A 766 -20.95 43.76 13.16
N CYS A 767 -21.55 42.68 12.69
CA CYS A 767 -21.21 42.10 11.37
C CYS A 767 -21.75 42.99 10.24
N ARG A 768 -20.89 43.33 9.29
CA ARG A 768 -21.21 44.10 8.05
C ARG A 768 -20.73 43.35 6.83
N PRO A 769 -21.66 42.77 6.04
CA PRO A 769 -21.30 42.06 4.79
C PRO A 769 -20.68 43.06 3.79
N VAL A 770 -19.62 42.61 3.13
CA VAL A 770 -18.96 43.35 2.08
C VAL A 770 -19.62 42.97 0.74
N ASP A 771 -19.98 43.96 -0.06
CA ASP A 771 -20.48 43.70 -1.42
C ASP A 771 -19.31 43.41 -2.35
N MET A 772 -19.19 42.15 -2.73
CA MET A 772 -18.20 41.63 -3.67
C MET A 772 -18.81 41.03 -4.95
N THR A 773 -20.13 41.27 -5.20
CA THR A 773 -20.87 40.64 -6.29
C THR A 773 -20.26 40.92 -7.68
N ARG A 774 -19.69 42.11 -7.89
CA ARG A 774 -19.00 42.48 -9.15
C ARG A 774 -17.73 41.65 -9.43
N TYR A 775 -17.18 40.99 -8.42
CA TYR A 775 -15.98 40.17 -8.58
C TYR A 775 -16.30 38.69 -8.80
N PHE A 776 -17.56 38.30 -8.69
CA PHE A 776 -17.96 36.94 -8.99
C PHE A 776 -17.73 36.63 -10.47
N ASN A 777 -16.98 35.57 -10.73
CA ASN A 777 -16.59 35.13 -12.06
C ASN A 777 -17.22 33.80 -12.49
N ALA A 778 -17.85 33.04 -11.54
CA ALA A 778 -18.47 31.76 -11.80
C ALA A 778 -19.69 31.53 -10.90
N GLU A 779 -20.46 30.51 -11.19
CA GLU A 779 -21.36 29.86 -10.27
C GLU A 779 -20.58 28.78 -9.50
N VAL A 780 -20.85 28.58 -8.19
CA VAL A 780 -20.15 27.59 -7.39
C VAL A 780 -20.29 26.18 -7.98
N THR A 781 -21.39 25.93 -8.68
CA THR A 781 -21.68 24.66 -9.36
C THR A 781 -20.90 24.44 -10.66
N ASP A 782 -20.10 25.41 -11.11
CA ASP A 782 -19.33 25.27 -12.34
C ASP A 782 -18.02 24.50 -12.13
N ILE A 783 -17.57 24.33 -10.88
CA ILE A 783 -16.26 23.80 -10.54
C ILE A 783 -15.96 22.45 -11.19
N PHE A 784 -16.90 21.51 -11.25
CA PHE A 784 -16.74 20.20 -11.88
C PHE A 784 -17.35 20.11 -13.29
N LYS A 785 -17.91 21.19 -13.80
CA LYS A 785 -18.42 21.27 -15.16
C LYS A 785 -17.38 21.80 -16.15
N ASN A 786 -16.40 22.52 -15.65
CA ASN A 786 -15.35 23.11 -16.45
C ASN A 786 -14.30 22.08 -16.89
N GLU A 787 -13.73 22.30 -18.05
CA GLU A 787 -12.50 21.66 -18.47
C GLU A 787 -11.33 22.57 -18.11
N TYR A 788 -10.45 22.08 -17.22
CA TYR A 788 -9.30 22.84 -16.74
C TYR A 788 -8.11 22.58 -17.65
N VAL A 789 -7.91 23.42 -18.60
CA VAL A 789 -6.82 23.37 -19.58
C VAL A 789 -5.82 24.47 -19.27
N SER A 790 -4.56 24.16 -19.32
CA SER A 790 -3.55 25.05 -18.79
C SER A 790 -2.32 25.26 -19.65
N PRO A 791 -1.79 26.47 -19.80
CA PRO A 791 -0.36 26.65 -19.87
C PRO A 791 0.35 26.68 -18.51
N ALA A 792 -0.36 26.87 -17.41
CA ALA A 792 0.24 26.89 -16.07
C ALA A 792 0.48 25.47 -15.52
N SER A 793 -0.33 24.50 -15.93
CA SER A 793 -0.13 23.08 -15.70
C SER A 793 -0.32 22.36 -17.04
N PRO A 794 0.72 22.24 -17.85
CA PRO A 794 0.61 21.85 -19.24
C PRO A 794 0.21 20.40 -19.45
N TYR A 795 0.28 19.62 -18.38
CA TYR A 795 0.04 18.22 -18.52
C TYR A 795 -1.23 17.91 -17.85
N THR A 796 -2.22 18.38 -18.37
CA THR A 796 -3.58 18.02 -18.10
C THR A 796 -3.86 16.54 -18.34
N THR A 797 -3.05 15.72 -17.75
CA THR A 797 -3.51 14.48 -17.19
C THR A 797 -4.52 14.76 -16.10
N LEU A 798 -4.43 15.91 -15.52
CA LEU A 798 -5.32 16.38 -14.50
C LEU A 798 -6.25 17.42 -15.11
N ARG A 799 -7.19 16.97 -15.79
CA ARG A 799 -8.52 17.51 -15.64
C ARG A 799 -8.84 17.38 -14.17
N ILE A 800 -9.38 18.43 -13.55
CA ILE A 800 -10.17 18.16 -12.35
C ILE A 800 -11.23 17.19 -12.82
N PRO A 801 -11.21 15.92 -12.40
CA PRO A 801 -12.16 14.97 -12.95
C PRO A 801 -13.55 15.47 -12.63
N LYS A 802 -14.52 15.15 -13.45
CA LYS A 802 -15.94 15.44 -13.13
C LYS A 802 -16.36 14.88 -11.78
N ASN A 803 -15.59 13.95 -11.26
CA ASN A 803 -15.76 13.25 -9.98
C ASN A 803 -14.91 13.87 -8.84
N GLY A 804 -14.26 15.01 -9.09
CA GLY A 804 -13.30 15.58 -8.14
C GLY A 804 -11.94 14.93 -8.20
N PHE A 805 -11.00 15.39 -7.39
CA PHE A 805 -9.63 14.83 -7.35
C PHE A 805 -9.54 13.41 -6.79
N GLY A 806 -10.62 12.89 -6.21
CA GLY A 806 -10.69 11.53 -5.68
C GLY A 806 -11.01 10.45 -6.71
N GLU A 807 -11.20 10.76 -8.00
CA GLU A 807 -11.70 9.80 -9.00
C GLU A 807 -10.92 8.49 -9.08
N TRP A 808 -9.61 8.54 -8.99
CA TRP A 808 -8.78 7.34 -9.02
C TRP A 808 -8.89 6.48 -7.76
N CYS A 809 -9.03 7.14 -6.64
CA CYS A 809 -9.12 6.49 -5.35
C CYS A 809 -10.51 5.94 -5.08
N HIS A 810 -11.49 6.56 -5.69
CA HIS A 810 -12.90 6.30 -5.43
C HIS A 810 -13.66 6.24 -6.75
N PRO A 811 -13.55 5.16 -7.51
CA PRO A 811 -14.20 5.04 -8.81
C PRO A 811 -15.73 5.11 -8.72
N LEU A 812 -16.31 5.01 -7.53
CA LEU A 812 -17.74 5.19 -7.26
C LEU A 812 -18.09 6.58 -6.69
N PHE A 813 -17.12 7.46 -6.58
CA PHE A 813 -17.28 8.80 -6.04
C PHE A 813 -17.59 9.77 -7.18
N TYR A 814 -18.70 10.50 -7.06
CA TYR A 814 -19.15 11.49 -8.02
C TYR A 814 -19.29 12.84 -7.32
N ALA A 815 -18.42 13.77 -7.67
CA ALA A 815 -18.49 15.13 -7.14
C ALA A 815 -19.63 15.91 -7.84
N GLU A 816 -20.73 16.02 -7.17
CA GLU A 816 -21.83 16.88 -7.60
C GLU A 816 -21.95 18.11 -6.69
N THR A 817 -22.10 19.28 -7.31
CA THR A 817 -22.39 20.53 -6.60
C THR A 817 -23.81 20.99 -6.89
N ASN A 818 -24.55 21.27 -5.84
CA ASN A 818 -25.92 21.77 -5.92
C ASN A 818 -26.17 22.83 -4.83
N ASP A 819 -26.30 24.07 -5.24
CA ASP A 819 -26.48 25.19 -4.34
C ASP A 819 -27.94 25.75 -4.34
N SER A 820 -28.90 24.99 -4.81
CA SER A 820 -30.28 25.44 -4.95
C SER A 820 -30.90 25.89 -3.62
N VAL A 821 -30.67 25.14 -2.54
CA VAL A 821 -31.20 25.49 -1.21
C VAL A 821 -30.41 26.66 -0.61
N PHE A 822 -29.07 26.67 -0.75
CA PHE A 822 -28.27 27.83 -0.37
C PHE A 822 -28.82 29.12 -1.01
N ARG A 823 -29.07 29.12 -2.32
CA ARG A 823 -29.63 30.26 -3.07
C ARG A 823 -31.01 30.65 -2.59
N SER A 824 -31.88 29.69 -2.26
CA SER A 824 -33.23 29.95 -1.77
C SER A 824 -33.26 30.60 -0.38
N GLN A 825 -32.17 30.49 0.36
CA GLN A 825 -32.01 31.13 1.69
C GLN A 825 -31.38 32.52 1.59
N VAL A 826 -31.05 33.01 0.40
CA VAL A 826 -30.56 34.38 0.20
C VAL A 826 -31.78 35.33 0.23
N ASP A 827 -31.95 36.02 1.34
CA ASP A 827 -33.00 37.00 1.56
C ASP A 827 -32.44 38.42 1.46
N ASN A 828 -33.00 39.25 0.58
CA ASN A 828 -32.56 40.64 0.32
C ASN A 828 -31.03 40.74 0.01
N GLY A 829 -30.50 39.73 -0.67
CA GLY A 829 -29.09 39.65 -1.04
C GLY A 829 -28.17 39.24 0.14
N ILE A 830 -28.71 38.64 1.18
CA ILE A 830 -27.97 38.18 2.37
C ILE A 830 -28.26 36.72 2.62
N PHE A 831 -27.21 35.94 2.71
CA PHE A 831 -27.21 34.60 3.28
C PHE A 831 -26.81 34.70 4.77
N LYS A 832 -27.54 34.02 5.64
CA LYS A 832 -27.31 34.00 7.09
C LYS A 832 -26.71 32.67 7.50
N ALA A 833 -25.39 32.61 7.62
CA ALA A 833 -24.71 31.42 8.13
C ALA A 833 -24.96 31.29 9.64
N CYS A 834 -25.81 30.33 10.03
CA CYS A 834 -26.12 30.04 11.44
C CYS A 834 -25.25 28.88 11.92
N LEU A 835 -24.26 29.17 12.76
CA LEU A 835 -23.37 28.15 13.35
C LEU A 835 -24.20 27.20 14.22
N ASP A 836 -24.10 25.90 13.97
CA ASP A 836 -24.99 24.89 14.56
C ASP A 836 -24.81 24.71 16.09
N ASP A 837 -23.62 24.89 16.60
CA ASP A 837 -23.26 24.73 18.02
C ASP A 837 -23.60 25.98 18.85
N THR A 838 -23.23 27.17 18.39
CA THR A 838 -23.42 28.43 19.11
C THR A 838 -24.69 29.17 18.78
N LYS A 839 -25.39 28.80 17.68
CA LYS A 839 -26.53 29.51 17.09
C LYS A 839 -26.22 30.97 16.70
N THR A 840 -24.94 31.29 16.60
CA THR A 840 -24.47 32.62 16.19
C THR A 840 -24.65 32.79 14.69
N ILE A 841 -25.06 33.97 14.24
CA ILE A 841 -25.33 34.24 12.81
C ILE A 841 -24.27 35.17 12.25
N ILE A 842 -23.68 34.77 11.13
CA ILE A 842 -22.79 35.61 10.33
C ILE A 842 -23.48 35.89 8.98
N PRO A 843 -23.88 37.13 8.71
CA PRO A 843 -24.51 37.46 7.43
C PRO A 843 -23.45 37.62 6.34
N PHE A 844 -23.69 37.05 5.15
CA PHE A 844 -22.83 37.24 3.96
C PHE A 844 -23.64 37.82 2.81
N ARG A 845 -23.04 38.76 2.07
CA ARG A 845 -23.62 39.25 0.80
C ARG A 845 -23.51 38.13 -0.24
N SER A 846 -24.63 37.75 -0.85
CA SER A 846 -24.70 36.72 -1.86
C SER A 846 -25.82 37.03 -2.84
N VAL A 847 -25.95 36.23 -3.89
CA VAL A 847 -26.98 36.34 -4.92
C VAL A 847 -27.81 35.08 -5.02
N ALA A 848 -29.13 35.27 -5.26
CA ALA A 848 -30.05 34.13 -5.43
C ALA A 848 -29.93 33.52 -6.86
N GLU A 849 -29.42 34.24 -7.82
CA GLU A 849 -29.29 33.82 -9.22
C GLU A 849 -27.96 34.31 -9.82
N GLY A 850 -27.44 33.60 -10.83
CA GLY A 850 -26.21 33.93 -11.54
C GLY A 850 -24.93 33.64 -10.72
N ARG A 851 -23.85 34.33 -11.08
CA ARG A 851 -22.53 34.11 -10.49
C ARG A 851 -22.51 34.43 -9.00
N ASN A 852 -22.03 33.53 -8.17
CA ASN A 852 -22.04 33.64 -6.72
C ASN A 852 -20.71 33.28 -6.03
N ILE A 853 -19.65 33.14 -6.83
CA ILE A 853 -18.29 32.83 -6.34
C ILE A 853 -17.25 33.52 -7.22
N ALA A 854 -16.14 33.89 -6.60
CA ALA A 854 -14.95 34.37 -7.28
C ALA A 854 -13.83 33.33 -7.15
N TYR A 855 -13.66 32.51 -8.18
CA TYR A 855 -12.63 31.47 -8.24
C TYR A 855 -11.27 32.04 -8.62
N THR A 856 -10.24 31.43 -8.03
CA THR A 856 -8.83 31.58 -8.42
C THR A 856 -8.21 30.22 -8.62
N SER A 857 -7.30 30.09 -9.57
CA SER A 857 -6.52 28.89 -9.82
C SER A 857 -5.28 29.24 -10.63
N LEU A 858 -4.30 28.32 -10.68
CA LEU A 858 -3.18 28.44 -11.62
C LEU A 858 -3.53 27.90 -13.02
N TRP A 859 -4.80 27.48 -13.21
CA TRP A 859 -5.37 27.05 -14.48
C TRP A 859 -5.97 28.24 -15.24
N ASN A 860 -6.04 28.19 -16.57
CA ASN A 860 -6.49 29.30 -17.39
C ASN A 860 -7.96 29.69 -17.22
N ASN A 861 -8.78 28.86 -16.58
CA ASN A 861 -10.19 29.16 -16.37
C ASN A 861 -10.43 30.38 -15.49
N TYR A 862 -9.52 30.62 -14.55
CA TYR A 862 -9.65 31.62 -13.51
C TYR A 862 -8.32 32.39 -13.33
N PRO A 863 -8.36 33.63 -12.79
CA PRO A 863 -7.13 34.31 -12.43
C PRO A 863 -6.40 33.57 -11.30
N ASP A 864 -5.09 33.70 -11.24
CA ASP A 864 -4.27 33.13 -10.15
C ASP A 864 -4.43 33.90 -8.83
N SER A 865 -4.93 35.12 -8.89
CA SER A 865 -5.21 35.96 -7.73
C SER A 865 -6.39 36.88 -7.96
N LEU A 866 -7.06 37.24 -6.86
CA LEU A 866 -8.17 38.17 -6.81
C LEU A 866 -7.90 39.23 -5.75
N THR A 867 -7.94 40.53 -6.11
CA THR A 867 -7.84 41.63 -5.15
C THR A 867 -9.13 42.43 -5.14
N LEU A 868 -9.66 42.69 -3.95
CA LEU A 868 -10.84 43.50 -3.76
C LEU A 868 -10.63 44.56 -2.66
N PRO A 869 -11.13 45.78 -2.81
CA PRO A 869 -10.93 46.85 -1.82
C PRO A 869 -11.78 46.59 -0.57
N LEU A 870 -11.17 46.84 0.58
CA LEU A 870 -11.85 46.90 1.86
C LEU A 870 -11.78 48.35 2.38
N LYS A 871 -12.69 48.73 3.29
CA LYS A 871 -12.75 50.05 3.87
C LYS A 871 -13.16 49.97 5.34
N GLY A 872 -12.72 50.96 6.10
CA GLY A 872 -13.05 51.08 7.50
C GLY A 872 -12.13 50.26 8.40
N LYS A 873 -12.50 50.12 9.64
CA LYS A 873 -11.79 49.35 10.65
C LYS A 873 -12.63 48.19 11.08
N ALA A 874 -11.99 47.05 11.33
CA ALA A 874 -12.68 45.85 11.78
C ALA A 874 -11.78 45.07 12.74
N SER A 875 -12.39 44.28 13.59
CA SER A 875 -11.72 43.34 14.49
C SER A 875 -11.56 41.94 13.87
N HIS A 876 -12.46 41.55 12.97
CA HIS A 876 -12.46 40.28 12.29
C HIS A 876 -12.91 40.42 10.84
N ALA A 877 -12.37 39.55 9.99
CA ALA A 877 -12.91 39.27 8.66
C ALA A 877 -13.36 37.81 8.61
N TYR A 878 -14.66 37.60 8.51
CA TYR A 878 -15.24 36.27 8.27
C TYR A 878 -15.33 36.04 6.79
N LEU A 879 -14.79 34.92 6.34
CA LEU A 879 -14.76 34.55 4.91
C LEU A 879 -15.57 33.28 4.69
N MET A 880 -16.36 33.26 3.64
CA MET A 880 -17.01 32.05 3.12
C MET A 880 -16.30 31.64 1.83
N LEU A 881 -15.72 30.45 1.85
CA LEU A 881 -14.88 29.91 0.78
C LEU A 881 -15.46 28.60 0.26
N ALA A 882 -15.21 28.27 -0.99
CA ALA A 882 -15.46 26.95 -1.55
C ALA A 882 -14.47 26.65 -2.66
N GLY A 883 -14.12 25.41 -2.84
CA GLY A 883 -13.20 24.98 -3.89
C GLY A 883 -12.79 23.53 -3.73
N THR A 884 -11.78 23.09 -4.45
CA THR A 884 -11.29 21.72 -4.36
C THR A 884 -9.78 21.66 -4.31
N THR A 885 -9.24 20.55 -3.82
CA THR A 885 -7.80 20.32 -3.69
C THR A 885 -7.49 18.85 -3.87
N ASN A 886 -6.38 18.55 -4.53
CA ASN A 886 -5.82 17.21 -4.52
C ASN A 886 -5.31 16.88 -3.10
N HIS A 887 -5.60 15.67 -2.60
CA HIS A 887 -5.11 15.21 -1.29
C HIS A 887 -3.59 15.16 -1.21
N MET A 888 -2.88 15.03 -2.32
CA MET A 888 -1.42 15.19 -2.36
C MET A 888 -0.96 16.61 -2.02
N GLN A 889 -1.83 17.61 -2.06
CA GLN A 889 -1.53 18.99 -1.63
C GLN A 889 -1.74 19.19 -0.11
N SER A 890 -1.72 18.11 0.66
CA SER A 890 -1.84 18.17 2.12
C SER A 890 -0.59 18.69 2.79
N ARG A 891 -0.80 19.37 3.93
CA ARG A 891 0.27 19.86 4.81
C ARG A 891 1.18 20.93 4.20
N ILE A 892 0.74 21.51 3.08
CA ILE A 892 1.38 22.66 2.43
C ILE A 892 0.34 23.73 2.14
N ALA A 893 0.78 24.97 1.97
CA ALA A 893 -0.12 26.08 1.63
C ALA A 893 -0.67 25.90 0.21
N ASN A 894 -1.98 25.74 0.08
CA ASN A 894 -2.69 25.66 -1.21
C ASN A 894 -3.02 27.04 -1.77
N GLY A 895 -3.28 27.99 -0.90
CA GLY A 895 -3.57 29.36 -1.20
C GLY A 895 -3.16 30.28 -0.06
N ARG A 896 -3.35 31.57 -0.27
CA ARG A 896 -3.04 32.62 0.70
C ARG A 896 -4.08 33.72 0.64
N ILE A 897 -4.54 34.13 1.82
CA ILE A 897 -5.34 35.32 2.01
C ILE A 897 -4.45 36.39 2.61
N THR A 898 -4.41 37.55 2.02
CA THR A 898 -3.68 38.73 2.50
C THR A 898 -4.64 39.88 2.69
N ILE A 899 -4.78 40.38 3.90
CA ILE A 899 -5.52 41.61 4.19
C ILE A 899 -4.53 42.73 4.47
N SER A 900 -4.56 43.76 3.65
CA SER A 900 -3.65 44.91 3.72
C SER A 900 -4.34 46.10 4.38
N TYR A 901 -3.58 46.84 5.18
CA TYR A 901 -4.00 48.10 5.76
C TYR A 901 -3.42 49.29 4.97
N THR A 902 -4.01 50.44 5.15
CA THR A 902 -3.56 51.70 4.50
C THR A 902 -2.16 52.15 4.92
N ASP A 903 -1.69 51.66 6.08
CA ASP A 903 -0.32 51.89 6.56
C ASP A 903 0.72 50.97 5.94
N GLY A 904 0.30 50.05 5.09
CA GLY A 904 1.15 49.07 4.41
C GLY A 904 1.39 47.77 5.16
N SER A 905 0.94 47.66 6.42
CA SER A 905 0.98 46.42 7.19
C SER A 905 -0.06 45.43 6.66
N LYS A 906 0.10 44.16 7.00
CA LYS A 906 -0.71 43.04 6.46
C LYS A 906 -1.00 41.97 7.49
N GLU A 907 -2.19 41.37 7.42
CA GLU A 907 -2.51 40.10 8.03
C GLU A 907 -2.49 39.01 6.93
N ILE A 908 -1.87 37.90 7.22
CA ILE A 908 -1.70 36.78 6.22
C ILE A 908 -2.21 35.50 6.84
N MET A 909 -3.09 34.83 6.14
CA MET A 909 -3.54 33.48 6.45
C MET A 909 -3.27 32.57 5.27
N GLU A 910 -2.51 31.50 5.50
CA GLU A 910 -2.31 30.45 4.51
C GLU A 910 -3.47 29.44 4.59
N LEU A 911 -3.96 29.02 3.42
CA LEU A 911 -4.95 27.95 3.29
C LEU A 911 -4.22 26.63 3.18
N VAL A 912 -4.30 25.82 4.21
CA VAL A 912 -3.54 24.56 4.32
C VAL A 912 -4.50 23.41 4.54
N ASN A 913 -4.58 22.52 3.55
CA ASN A 913 -5.27 21.25 3.70
C ASN A 913 -4.48 20.35 4.67
N PRO A 914 -5.07 19.73 5.69
CA PRO A 914 -6.50 19.68 6.06
C PRO A 914 -6.91 20.65 7.19
N TYR A 915 -6.06 21.58 7.60
CA TYR A 915 -6.27 22.37 8.83
C TYR A 915 -7.40 23.39 8.70
N ASN A 916 -7.34 24.19 7.67
CA ASN A 916 -8.31 25.26 7.40
C ASN A 916 -8.73 25.35 5.94
N TRP A 917 -8.39 24.35 5.12
CA TRP A 917 -8.81 24.24 3.75
C TRP A 917 -9.27 22.82 3.46
N CYS A 918 -10.48 22.68 2.91
CA CYS A 918 -11.14 21.39 2.66
C CYS A 918 -11.78 21.39 1.26
N PRO A 919 -11.76 20.26 0.52
CA PRO A 919 -12.47 20.15 -0.75
C PRO A 919 -13.97 20.29 -0.58
N ILE A 920 -14.63 20.91 -1.57
CA ILE A 920 -16.09 21.12 -1.59
C ILE A 920 -16.85 19.80 -1.64
N GLU A 921 -16.29 18.78 -2.30
CA GLU A 921 -16.94 17.53 -2.61
C GLU A 921 -16.82 16.46 -1.51
N GLN A 922 -15.90 16.60 -0.58
CA GLN A 922 -15.56 15.52 0.35
C GLN A 922 -15.46 16.01 1.79
N ASP A 923 -15.97 15.22 2.72
CA ASP A 923 -15.76 15.39 4.15
C ASP A 923 -14.50 14.65 4.60
N TYR A 924 -13.92 15.05 5.74
CA TYR A 924 -12.78 14.36 6.31
C TYR A 924 -13.22 13.28 7.28
N TYR A 925 -12.69 12.08 7.08
CA TYR A 925 -12.59 11.14 8.18
C TYR A 925 -11.44 11.58 9.07
N ILE A 926 -11.71 11.77 10.34
CA ILE A 926 -10.71 12.14 11.36
C ILE A 926 -10.74 11.06 12.42
N ASP A 927 -9.59 10.50 12.70
CA ASP A 927 -9.34 9.60 13.82
C ASP A 927 -8.24 10.16 14.72
N LYS A 928 -7.71 9.32 15.61
CA LYS A 928 -6.59 9.69 16.49
C LYS A 928 -5.24 9.23 15.94
N TYR A 929 -5.22 8.69 14.70
CA TYR A 929 -4.08 7.99 14.14
C TYR A 929 -3.79 8.46 12.71
N ALA A 930 -4.09 7.65 11.68
CA ALA A 930 -3.72 7.98 10.31
C ALA A 930 -4.30 9.30 9.79
N PHE A 931 -5.47 9.68 10.30
CA PHE A 931 -6.21 10.86 9.87
C PHE A 931 -6.41 11.85 11.03
N TYR A 932 -5.32 12.41 11.51
CA TYR A 932 -5.32 13.33 12.65
C TYR A 932 -5.09 14.77 12.22
N VAL A 933 -5.81 15.69 12.85
CA VAL A 933 -5.68 17.14 12.66
C VAL A 933 -5.62 17.82 14.03
N THR A 934 -4.62 18.66 14.23
CA THR A 934 -4.38 19.37 15.50
C THR A 934 -5.29 20.57 15.72
N SER A 935 -5.83 21.16 14.64
CA SER A 935 -6.74 22.32 14.72
C SER A 935 -8.20 21.91 14.88
N LYS A 936 -9.03 22.84 15.36
CA LYS A 936 -10.49 22.70 15.24
C LYS A 936 -10.87 22.62 13.75
N ARG A 937 -11.82 21.76 13.40
CA ARG A 937 -12.36 21.72 12.04
C ARG A 937 -13.00 23.05 11.67
N PRO A 938 -12.83 23.54 10.43
CA PRO A 938 -13.61 24.70 9.97
C PRO A 938 -15.11 24.36 9.92
N TYR A 939 -15.95 25.36 10.09
CA TYR A 939 -17.38 25.19 9.79
C TYR A 939 -17.55 24.97 8.30
N ARG A 940 -18.32 23.91 7.95
CA ARG A 940 -18.70 23.63 6.57
C ARG A 940 -20.09 24.19 6.31
N VAL A 941 -20.29 24.81 5.15
CA VAL A 941 -21.57 25.37 4.70
C VAL A 941 -22.15 24.44 3.65
N HIS A 942 -23.08 23.60 4.03
CA HIS A 942 -23.68 22.60 3.14
C HIS A 942 -24.60 23.30 2.11
N LEU A 943 -24.28 23.16 0.83
CA LEU A 943 -24.98 23.92 -0.23
C LEU A 943 -26.41 23.43 -0.47
N MET A 944 -26.68 22.13 -0.29
CA MET A 944 -28.02 21.55 -0.45
C MET A 944 -28.98 21.74 0.71
N SER A 945 -28.53 22.17 1.88
CA SER A 945 -29.41 22.37 3.05
C SER A 945 -29.27 23.72 3.70
N GLY A 946 -28.16 24.45 3.44
CA GLY A 946 -27.80 25.67 4.15
C GLY A 946 -27.30 25.44 5.58
N LEU A 947 -27.15 24.19 6.02
CA LEU A 947 -26.60 23.83 7.31
C LEU A 947 -25.15 24.29 7.42
N VAL A 948 -24.79 24.84 8.58
CA VAL A 948 -23.43 25.27 8.88
C VAL A 948 -22.93 24.52 10.12
N SER A 949 -22.03 23.55 9.92
CA SER A 949 -21.57 22.65 10.96
C SER A 949 -20.08 22.32 10.87
N ARG A 950 -19.42 22.16 12.02
CA ARG A 950 -18.07 21.58 12.10
C ARG A 950 -18.10 20.06 11.91
N ASN A 951 -19.21 19.43 12.25
CA ASN A 951 -19.45 17.98 12.18
C ASN A 951 -20.44 17.66 11.07
N LEU A 952 -20.21 18.21 9.89
CA LEU A 952 -21.14 18.06 8.76
C LEU A 952 -21.35 16.59 8.39
N GLY A 953 -20.30 15.78 8.41
CA GLY A 953 -20.40 14.35 8.14
C GLY A 953 -21.38 13.63 9.06
N ASP A 954 -21.33 13.91 10.36
CA ASP A 954 -22.27 13.35 11.35
C ASP A 954 -23.71 13.82 11.09
N GLN A 955 -23.88 15.09 10.73
CA GLN A 955 -25.22 15.67 10.44
C GLN A 955 -25.83 15.08 9.15
N LEU A 956 -25.00 14.68 8.22
CA LEU A 956 -25.41 14.04 6.95
C LEU A 956 -25.38 12.51 7.00
N ASN A 957 -25.08 11.92 8.17
CA ASN A 957 -24.91 10.47 8.36
C ASN A 957 -23.86 9.86 7.40
N ILE A 958 -22.73 10.54 7.21
CA ILE A 958 -21.61 10.03 6.45
C ILE A 958 -20.73 9.21 7.41
N GLU A 959 -20.86 7.89 7.39
CA GLU A 959 -20.29 7.03 8.44
C GLU A 959 -18.92 6.43 8.10
N ASP A 960 -18.57 6.29 6.82
CA ASP A 960 -17.38 5.55 6.40
C ASP A 960 -16.08 6.34 6.39
N VAL A 961 -14.94 5.62 6.32
CA VAL A 961 -13.62 6.18 5.98
C VAL A 961 -13.56 6.50 4.50
N TYR A 962 -14.10 5.61 3.69
CA TYR A 962 -14.02 5.62 2.24
C TYR A 962 -15.05 6.53 1.59
N GLY A 963 -14.61 7.28 0.56
CA GLY A 963 -15.47 8.17 -0.23
C GLY A 963 -15.83 9.45 0.51
N ARG A 964 -16.62 9.39 1.55
CA ARG A 964 -17.15 10.51 2.34
C ARG A 964 -17.60 11.69 1.49
N GLU A 965 -18.34 11.37 0.43
CA GLU A 965 -18.91 12.36 -0.46
C GLU A 965 -19.91 13.26 0.31
N ILE A 966 -19.83 14.57 0.07
CA ILE A 966 -20.83 15.52 0.57
C ILE A 966 -21.86 15.75 -0.55
N PRO A 967 -23.08 15.21 -0.42
CA PRO A 967 -24.12 15.43 -1.43
C PRO A 967 -24.34 16.92 -1.68
N GLY A 968 -24.16 17.36 -2.94
CA GLY A 968 -24.28 18.75 -3.34
C GLY A 968 -23.13 19.69 -2.94
N GLY A 969 -22.16 19.18 -2.20
CA GLY A 969 -20.98 19.91 -1.80
C GLY A 969 -21.17 20.85 -0.62
N ALA A 970 -20.06 21.26 -0.03
CA ALA A 970 -20.03 22.22 1.06
C ALA A 970 -18.88 23.23 0.94
N GLY A 971 -19.19 24.51 1.09
CA GLY A 971 -18.20 25.54 1.37
C GLY A 971 -17.67 25.45 2.80
N GLN A 972 -16.88 26.43 3.21
CA GLN A 972 -16.32 26.54 4.54
C GLN A 972 -16.23 27.98 5.01
N LEU A 973 -16.15 28.19 6.35
CA LEU A 973 -15.95 29.49 6.95
C LEU A 973 -14.56 29.60 7.56
N LEU A 974 -13.97 30.80 7.45
CA LEU A 974 -12.74 31.18 8.17
C LEU A 974 -12.93 32.51 8.90
N ASP A 975 -12.29 32.65 10.04
CA ASP A 975 -12.22 33.84 10.89
C ASP A 975 -10.78 34.38 10.89
N ILE A 976 -10.55 35.53 10.28
CA ILE A 976 -9.24 36.20 10.32
C ILE A 976 -9.29 37.37 11.28
N LYS A 977 -8.49 37.29 12.35
CA LYS A 977 -8.34 38.38 13.33
C LYS A 977 -7.62 39.56 12.71
N LEU A 978 -8.12 40.75 12.95
CA LEU A 978 -7.62 42.02 12.40
C LEU A 978 -7.22 42.98 13.48
N ASP A 979 -6.30 43.92 13.18
CA ASP A 979 -6.00 45.05 14.07
C ASP A 979 -7.10 46.14 13.90
N SER A 980 -8.03 46.16 14.84
CA SER A 980 -9.18 47.09 14.85
C SER A 980 -8.80 48.57 14.94
N ARG A 981 -7.54 48.90 15.18
CA ARG A 981 -7.05 50.28 15.20
C ARG A 981 -6.70 50.81 13.81
N LYS A 982 -6.44 49.89 12.87
CA LYS A 982 -5.93 50.22 11.54
C LYS A 982 -7.06 50.31 10.50
N GLU A 983 -6.85 51.14 9.50
CA GLU A 983 -7.77 51.30 8.36
C GLU A 983 -7.48 50.25 7.30
N LEU A 984 -8.49 49.47 6.92
CA LEU A 984 -8.40 48.45 5.88
C LEU A 984 -8.20 49.07 4.51
N LYS A 985 -7.44 48.41 3.66
CA LYS A 985 -7.22 48.81 2.26
C LYS A 985 -7.83 47.78 1.28
N GLU A 986 -7.40 46.52 1.37
CA GLU A 986 -7.79 45.51 0.40
C GLU A 986 -7.60 44.10 0.99
N LEU A 987 -8.32 43.13 0.40
CA LEU A 987 -8.09 41.68 0.55
C LEU A 987 -7.62 41.12 -0.77
N THR A 988 -6.58 40.30 -0.72
CA THR A 988 -6.09 39.52 -1.87
C THR A 988 -6.14 38.04 -1.53
N LEU A 989 -6.82 37.26 -2.39
CA LEU A 989 -6.78 35.81 -2.40
C LEU A 989 -5.84 35.38 -3.52
N THR A 990 -4.88 34.50 -3.22
CA THR A 990 -3.90 33.97 -4.20
C THR A 990 -3.86 32.46 -4.13
N THR A 991 -3.96 31.79 -5.27
CA THR A 991 -3.73 30.33 -5.38
C THR A 991 -2.23 30.06 -5.49
N LEU A 992 -1.74 29.05 -4.77
CA LEU A 992 -0.32 28.72 -4.69
C LEU A 992 0.04 27.34 -5.25
N SER A 993 -0.92 26.43 -5.35
CA SER A 993 -0.70 25.06 -5.81
C SER A 993 -1.38 24.80 -7.15
N ASN A 994 -0.76 23.93 -7.97
CA ASN A 994 -1.27 23.63 -9.30
C ASN A 994 -2.61 22.88 -9.28
N ASP A 995 -2.78 21.96 -8.33
CA ASP A 995 -3.95 21.07 -8.27
C ASP A 995 -5.02 21.59 -7.31
N VAL A 996 -5.32 22.87 -7.40
CA VAL A 996 -6.22 23.55 -6.47
C VAL A 996 -7.06 24.60 -7.21
N VAL A 997 -8.34 24.66 -6.88
CA VAL A 997 -9.25 25.76 -7.23
C VAL A 997 -9.83 26.33 -5.95
N ILE A 998 -9.64 27.61 -5.70
CA ILE A 998 -10.08 28.30 -4.49
C ILE A 998 -11.04 29.41 -4.86
N GLY A 999 -12.21 29.43 -4.24
CA GLY A 999 -13.23 30.46 -4.49
C GLY A 999 -13.64 31.18 -3.22
N LEU A 1000 -13.90 32.46 -3.36
CA LEU A 1000 -14.45 33.35 -2.33
C LEU A 1000 -15.91 33.61 -2.63
N MET A 1001 -16.81 33.19 -1.73
CA MET A 1001 -18.26 33.35 -1.86
C MET A 1001 -18.77 34.55 -1.08
N GLY A 1002 -18.06 35.01 -0.06
CA GLY A 1002 -18.50 36.15 0.74
C GLY A 1002 -17.47 36.59 1.78
N ILE A 1003 -17.57 37.85 2.16
CA ILE A 1003 -16.78 38.48 3.20
C ILE A 1003 -17.72 39.24 4.13
N THR A 1004 -17.48 39.15 5.43
CA THR A 1004 -18.15 39.96 6.45
C THR A 1004 -17.12 40.51 7.40
N LEU A 1005 -17.16 41.80 7.65
CA LEU A 1005 -16.32 42.47 8.60
C LEU A 1005 -17.06 42.63 9.93
N GLN A 1006 -16.42 42.36 11.06
CA GLN A 1006 -16.91 42.70 12.39
C GLN A 1006 -16.28 44.04 12.80
N LEU A 1007 -17.12 45.06 12.90
CA LEU A 1007 -16.71 46.45 13.19
C LEU A 1007 -16.46 46.70 14.69
#